data_9056df9c5d3304d448227f42d712a340
#
_entry.id   9056df9c5d3304d448227f42d712a340
#
_cell.length_a   1.000
_cell.length_b   1.000
_cell.length_c   1.000
_cell.angle_alpha   90.00
_cell.angle_beta   90.00
_cell.angle_gamma   90.00
#
_symmetry.space_group_name_H-M   'P 1'
#
loop_
_entity.id
_entity.type
_entity.pdbx_description
1 polymer ?
#
loop_
_entity_poly.entity_id
_entity_poly.type
_entity_poly.pdbx_seq_one_letter_code
_entity_poly.pdbx_strand_id
1 'polypeptide(L)'
;MMGEYGYAEEGKLGKPYNLKLMKRLAYFARPYTKKVVAGLLLSILVALFDLCVPYLTKIVIDRYILVSWYEINGGMVSDSAYGDLKQRYGSLMDKSAGPSVYYISNLNLKKIDPADIHLLKDQGLLGSKRFYRIGPERDIARWFSDEHGRGTARRALTKMADGATMVPYEQLERLPKKELLQIRAGDISGVTWVAGVFFILLLFSLGFSYVEYYIMELTGQRIMQDIRMKLFDRMQAQTLRFFDRYPVGTLVTRVTNDIGNLNEMFKSVLITVFKDLFMIVGILAVLLYLNWRLALLCFILLPIIFGLTFIFSFMAREAFRELRSTVSRINAFLQERISGMRIIQLFVREASQMRLFADLNRENYQAGMKQIRIFALFMPLMELLSALAIAFLIWWGGGQVVQEEMTLGVLVAFIGYIQMFFKPIRDISEKYNIMQMAMASMERIFEFMDKKEILSQPASPRNPSHVRGHLVFDHVSFGYDPEKRVLHDVSFEVKPGETVAIVGATGSGKTTVVSLVERFYDPDRGSIILDGIDLREWSNESLRNAVSLCMQDVFIFAGTVWENISLGRENLKPEAVRRAAETANALGFIEALENGLQQELGEQGATLSGGQRQLLSFSRALASDPRLLILDEATSSVDPETERLIQTAISKMAHKRTTLVVAHRLSTVRDADRIMVMHHGRIREQGTHEELMAMEGLYYKLTRRWERGVEGIN
;
A
#
# COMPACT_ATOMS: atom_id res chain seq x y z
N MET A 1 -13.29 -29.43 14.98
CA MET A 1 -13.84 -28.73 13.80
C MET A 1 -13.56 -27.23 13.92
N MET A 2 -12.29 -26.82 13.97
CA MET A 2 -11.82 -25.43 14.04
C MET A 2 -10.74 -25.14 12.98
N GLY A 3 -10.86 -25.71 11.79
CA GLY A 3 -9.77 -25.70 10.80
C GLY A 3 -10.06 -25.17 9.40
N GLU A 4 -11.28 -24.76 9.06
CA GLU A 4 -11.60 -24.46 7.66
C GLU A 4 -12.00 -23.02 7.33
N TYR A 5 -12.18 -22.13 8.30
CA TYR A 5 -12.69 -20.77 8.03
C TYR A 5 -11.61 -19.67 7.84
N GLY A 6 -10.35 -19.95 8.11
CA GLY A 6 -9.29 -18.93 8.05
C GLY A 6 -8.52 -18.84 6.72
N TYR A 7 -8.48 -19.88 5.91
CA TYR A 7 -7.62 -19.97 4.70
C TYR A 7 -8.35 -20.02 3.36
N ALA A 8 -9.68 -20.15 3.36
CA ALA A 8 -10.46 -20.29 2.13
C ALA A 8 -10.71 -18.97 1.37
N GLU A 9 -10.50 -17.80 1.97
CA GLU A 9 -10.73 -16.51 1.31
C GLU A 9 -9.53 -15.98 0.49
N GLU A 10 -8.32 -16.52 0.67
CA GLU A 10 -7.15 -16.11 -0.13
C GLU A 10 -7.13 -16.66 -1.58
N GLY A 11 -8.01 -17.56 -1.92
CA GLY A 11 -8.01 -18.29 -3.20
C GLY A 11 -8.69 -17.59 -4.40
N LYS A 12 -9.48 -16.56 -4.20
CA LYS A 12 -10.10 -15.80 -5.29
C LYS A 12 -9.44 -14.45 -5.43
N LEU A 13 -8.31 -14.40 -6.15
CA LEU A 13 -7.83 -13.17 -6.71
C LEU A 13 -8.96 -12.54 -7.54
N GLY A 14 -9.53 -11.44 -7.04
CA GLY A 14 -10.55 -10.67 -7.72
C GLY A 14 -10.13 -10.32 -9.15
N LYS A 15 -11.08 -9.96 -10.00
CA LYS A 15 -10.79 -9.48 -11.35
C LYS A 15 -9.74 -8.35 -11.25
N PRO A 16 -8.69 -8.35 -12.08
CA PRO A 16 -7.59 -7.39 -12.00
C PRO A 16 -8.05 -5.93 -12.11
N TYR A 17 -9.29 -5.71 -12.48
CA TYR A 17 -9.92 -4.40 -12.61
C TYR A 17 -11.35 -4.44 -12.10
N ASN A 18 -11.61 -3.79 -10.96
CA ASN A 18 -12.97 -3.54 -10.47
C ASN A 18 -13.22 -2.04 -10.38
N LEU A 19 -13.87 -1.48 -11.40
CA LEU A 19 -14.20 -0.07 -11.48
C LEU A 19 -15.03 0.44 -10.29
N LYS A 20 -15.83 -0.43 -9.64
CA LYS A 20 -16.62 -0.05 -8.46
C LYS A 20 -15.70 0.25 -7.27
N LEU A 21 -14.67 -0.59 -7.05
CA LEU A 21 -13.69 -0.38 -5.97
C LEU A 21 -12.84 0.86 -6.23
N MET A 22 -12.41 1.06 -7.48
CA MET A 22 -11.66 2.28 -7.87
C MET A 22 -12.48 3.55 -7.66
N LYS A 23 -13.77 3.56 -7.97
CA LYS A 23 -14.67 4.70 -7.68
C LYS A 23 -14.77 4.97 -6.18
N ARG A 24 -14.81 3.92 -5.35
CA ARG A 24 -14.83 4.08 -3.89
C ARG A 24 -13.52 4.67 -3.37
N LEU A 25 -12.38 4.20 -3.87
CA LEU A 25 -11.09 4.80 -3.52
C LEU A 25 -11.01 6.26 -3.97
N ALA A 26 -11.49 6.57 -5.18
CA ALA A 26 -11.54 7.93 -5.67
C ALA A 26 -12.40 8.87 -4.79
N TYR A 27 -13.41 8.34 -4.10
CA TYR A 27 -14.19 9.12 -3.12
C TYR A 27 -13.30 9.60 -1.96
N PHE A 28 -12.39 8.77 -1.45
CA PHE A 28 -11.42 9.16 -0.42
C PHE A 28 -10.34 10.12 -0.96
N ALA A 29 -10.01 10.04 -2.26
CA ALA A 29 -9.08 10.96 -2.90
C ALA A 29 -9.72 12.32 -3.21
N ARG A 30 -11.06 12.44 -3.18
CA ARG A 30 -11.80 13.67 -3.56
C ARG A 30 -11.37 14.94 -2.80
N PRO A 31 -11.12 14.92 -1.47
CA PRO A 31 -10.62 16.10 -0.76
C PRO A 31 -9.26 16.58 -1.27
N TYR A 32 -8.47 15.68 -1.86
CA TYR A 32 -7.10 15.90 -2.31
C TYR A 32 -6.96 16.05 -3.82
N THR A 33 -8.08 16.15 -4.57
CA THR A 33 -8.11 16.17 -6.05
C THR A 33 -7.18 17.24 -6.63
N LYS A 34 -7.13 18.44 -6.03
CA LYS A 34 -6.23 19.52 -6.49
C LYS A 34 -4.75 19.09 -6.45
N LYS A 35 -4.33 18.36 -5.40
CA LYS A 35 -2.95 17.88 -5.25
C LYS A 35 -2.66 16.73 -6.21
N VAL A 36 -3.61 15.80 -6.38
CA VAL A 36 -3.49 14.69 -7.35
C VAL A 36 -3.35 15.25 -8.77
N VAL A 37 -4.21 16.21 -9.17
CA VAL A 37 -4.14 16.85 -10.50
C VAL A 37 -2.82 17.62 -10.66
N ALA A 38 -2.37 18.36 -9.64
CA ALA A 38 -1.08 19.03 -9.68
C ALA A 38 0.08 18.05 -9.87
N GLY A 39 0.09 16.92 -9.14
CA GLY A 39 1.08 15.85 -9.32
C GLY A 39 1.07 15.26 -10.72
N LEU A 40 -0.11 14.96 -11.29
CA LEU A 40 -0.23 14.46 -12.66
C LEU A 40 0.24 15.49 -13.71
N LEU A 41 -0.05 16.77 -13.53
CA LEU A 41 0.44 17.83 -14.43
C LEU A 41 1.98 17.96 -14.33
N LEU A 42 2.54 17.89 -13.13
CA LEU A 42 4.00 17.87 -12.94
C LEU A 42 4.63 16.65 -13.60
N SER A 43 4.00 15.48 -13.48
CA SER A 43 4.44 14.23 -14.14
C SER A 43 4.50 14.36 -15.65
N ILE A 44 3.47 14.98 -16.26
CA ILE A 44 3.46 15.28 -17.70
C ILE A 44 4.58 16.26 -18.05
N LEU A 45 4.79 17.30 -17.26
CA LEU A 45 5.85 18.28 -17.49
C LEU A 45 7.23 17.66 -17.44
N VAL A 46 7.49 16.81 -16.45
CA VAL A 46 8.74 16.03 -16.35
C VAL A 46 8.91 15.12 -17.57
N ALA A 47 7.85 14.41 -17.99
CA ALA A 47 7.90 13.57 -19.18
C ALA A 47 8.18 14.37 -20.45
N LEU A 48 7.66 15.59 -20.58
CA LEU A 48 7.98 16.49 -21.70
C LEU A 48 9.45 16.89 -21.68
N PHE A 49 10.03 17.20 -20.53
CA PHE A 49 11.47 17.49 -20.43
C PHE A 49 12.31 16.27 -20.80
N ASP A 50 11.94 15.07 -20.35
CA ASP A 50 12.63 13.84 -20.70
C ASP A 50 12.58 13.61 -22.25
N LEU A 51 11.42 13.88 -22.88
CA LEU A 51 11.28 13.80 -24.35
C LEU A 51 12.11 14.83 -25.13
N CYS A 52 12.43 15.99 -24.52
CA CYS A 52 13.26 17.00 -25.18
C CYS A 52 14.74 16.57 -25.30
N VAL A 53 15.23 15.65 -24.46
CA VAL A 53 16.64 15.26 -24.39
C VAL A 53 17.20 14.72 -25.74
N PRO A 54 16.59 13.66 -26.34
CA PRO A 54 17.08 13.17 -27.64
C PRO A 54 16.88 14.19 -28.75
N TYR A 55 15.85 15.03 -28.68
CA TYR A 55 15.60 16.07 -29.67
C TYR A 55 16.67 17.17 -29.64
N LEU A 56 17.08 17.62 -28.44
CA LEU A 56 18.20 18.57 -28.29
C LEU A 56 19.51 17.97 -28.79
N THR A 57 19.77 16.70 -28.54
CA THR A 57 20.93 15.98 -29.05
C THR A 57 20.94 16.00 -30.59
N LYS A 58 19.77 15.76 -31.23
CA LYS A 58 19.63 15.92 -32.68
C LYS A 58 20.00 17.32 -33.15
N ILE A 59 19.52 18.38 -32.47
CA ILE A 59 19.80 19.77 -32.84
C ILE A 59 21.31 20.04 -32.77
N VAL A 60 21.98 19.59 -31.71
CA VAL A 60 23.43 19.77 -31.56
C VAL A 60 24.20 19.11 -32.69
N ILE A 61 23.86 17.87 -33.00
CA ILE A 61 24.54 17.10 -34.08
C ILE A 61 24.30 17.76 -35.41
N ASP A 62 23.06 18.02 -35.78
CA ASP A 62 22.69 18.46 -37.14
C ASP A 62 23.09 19.92 -37.40
N ARG A 63 23.01 20.79 -36.37
CA ARG A 63 23.17 22.25 -36.55
C ARG A 63 24.55 22.77 -36.23
N TYR A 64 25.30 22.07 -35.35
CA TYR A 64 26.58 22.57 -34.85
C TYR A 64 27.76 21.62 -35.06
N ILE A 65 27.54 20.27 -35.00
CA ILE A 65 28.63 19.32 -35.17
C ILE A 65 28.85 18.98 -36.64
N LEU A 66 27.78 18.62 -37.34
CA LEU A 66 27.82 18.17 -38.73
C LEU A 66 27.23 19.19 -39.71
N VAL A 67 27.60 20.46 -39.52
CA VAL A 67 27.18 21.50 -40.47
C VAL A 67 27.88 21.29 -41.77
N SER A 68 27.16 20.92 -42.81
CA SER A 68 27.71 20.74 -44.17
C SER A 68 26.81 21.42 -45.20
N TRP A 69 27.50 21.93 -46.24
CA TRP A 69 26.87 22.54 -47.39
C TRP A 69 27.30 21.76 -48.62
N TYR A 70 26.38 21.64 -49.58
CA TYR A 70 26.61 20.94 -50.83
C TYR A 70 26.52 21.94 -51.99
N GLU A 71 27.36 21.78 -52.98
CA GLU A 71 27.39 22.57 -54.19
C GLU A 71 26.33 22.09 -55.19
N ILE A 72 25.54 22.97 -55.75
CA ILE A 72 24.62 22.72 -56.83
C ILE A 72 25.13 23.48 -58.06
N ASN A 73 25.60 22.76 -59.08
CA ASN A 73 26.22 23.33 -60.27
C ASN A 73 25.19 23.42 -61.35
N GLY A 74 24.58 24.61 -61.55
CA GLY A 74 23.55 24.86 -62.56
C GLY A 74 24.05 25.07 -64.00
N GLY A 75 25.40 25.04 -64.21
CA GLY A 75 25.98 25.30 -65.53
C GLY A 75 26.08 24.11 -66.45
N MET A 76 25.70 22.90 -66.02
CA MET A 76 25.94 21.66 -66.78
C MET A 76 24.72 21.06 -67.50
N VAL A 77 23.51 21.63 -67.38
CA VAL A 77 22.27 21.01 -67.90
C VAL A 77 21.41 22.01 -68.66
N SER A 78 20.70 21.55 -69.64
CA SER A 78 19.73 22.31 -70.44
C SER A 78 18.61 22.91 -69.58
N ASP A 79 18.32 24.15 -69.79
CA ASP A 79 17.56 25.12 -68.97
C ASP A 79 16.21 24.71 -68.35
N SER A 80 15.55 23.64 -68.76
CA SER A 80 14.14 23.39 -68.34
C SER A 80 14.00 22.68 -66.98
N ALA A 81 14.76 21.61 -66.69
CA ALA A 81 14.63 20.85 -65.43
C ALA A 81 15.25 21.59 -64.24
N TYR A 82 16.34 22.30 -64.44
CA TYR A 82 16.99 23.13 -63.44
C TYR A 82 16.16 24.38 -63.11
N GLY A 83 15.48 24.96 -64.15
CA GLY A 83 14.57 26.11 -63.97
C GLY A 83 13.42 25.79 -63.03
N ASP A 84 12.80 24.61 -63.20
CA ASP A 84 11.69 24.15 -62.35
C ASP A 84 12.13 23.91 -60.90
N LEU A 85 13.28 23.26 -60.69
CA LEU A 85 13.85 23.02 -59.34
C LEU A 85 14.22 24.33 -58.65
N LYS A 86 14.80 25.29 -59.40
CA LYS A 86 15.11 26.64 -58.87
C LYS A 86 13.86 27.43 -58.53
N GLN A 87 12.80 27.29 -59.27
CA GLN A 87 11.52 27.96 -59.00
C GLN A 87 10.88 27.38 -57.72
N ARG A 88 10.92 26.05 -57.50
CA ARG A 88 10.38 25.36 -56.34
C ARG A 88 11.22 25.58 -55.08
N TYR A 89 12.56 25.51 -55.17
CA TYR A 89 13.48 25.40 -54.01
C TYR A 89 14.51 26.53 -53.93
N GLY A 90 14.45 27.53 -54.81
CA GLY A 90 15.43 28.64 -54.84
C GLY A 90 15.59 29.41 -53.55
N SER A 91 14.51 29.50 -52.75
CA SER A 91 14.56 30.10 -51.39
C SER A 91 15.36 29.30 -50.37
N LEU A 92 15.67 28.04 -50.64
CA LEU A 92 16.46 27.15 -49.76
C LEU A 92 17.95 27.12 -50.19
N MET A 93 18.33 27.75 -51.30
CA MET A 93 19.65 27.76 -51.90
C MET A 93 20.31 29.13 -51.77
N ASP A 94 21.56 29.16 -51.34
CA ASP A 94 22.35 30.40 -51.26
C ASP A 94 23.19 30.54 -52.53
N LYS A 95 23.16 31.73 -53.15
CA LYS A 95 23.85 31.99 -54.43
C LYS A 95 25.32 32.29 -54.19
N SER A 96 26.21 31.71 -55.00
CA SER A 96 27.63 32.09 -55.11
C SER A 96 27.78 33.48 -55.74
N ALA A 97 28.91 34.16 -55.51
CA ALA A 97 29.29 35.38 -56.20
C ALA A 97 29.63 35.15 -57.65
N GLY A 98 29.91 33.90 -58.06
CA GLY A 98 30.15 33.49 -59.44
C GLY A 98 28.87 33.06 -60.18
N PRO A 99 28.93 32.95 -61.49
CA PRO A 99 27.78 32.53 -62.31
C PRO A 99 27.42 31.06 -62.10
N SER A 100 26.12 30.79 -61.91
CA SER A 100 25.46 29.46 -61.97
C SER A 100 25.82 28.44 -60.89
N VAL A 101 26.48 28.82 -59.76
CA VAL A 101 26.74 27.92 -58.63
C VAL A 101 25.93 28.36 -57.42
N TYR A 102 25.22 27.41 -56.86
CA TYR A 102 24.45 27.58 -55.65
C TYR A 102 24.93 26.61 -54.55
N TYR A 103 24.70 26.92 -53.32
CA TYR A 103 25.02 26.07 -52.18
C TYR A 103 23.76 25.84 -51.33
N ILE A 104 23.58 24.62 -50.90
CA ILE A 104 22.47 24.24 -50.04
C ILE A 104 23.00 23.60 -48.77
N SER A 105 22.48 24.03 -47.63
CA SER A 105 22.84 23.40 -46.36
C SER A 105 22.23 22.00 -46.23
N ASN A 106 22.87 21.11 -45.51
CA ASN A 106 22.37 19.77 -45.22
C ASN A 106 20.94 19.79 -44.61
N LEU A 107 20.61 20.82 -43.81
CA LEU A 107 19.27 21.00 -43.24
C LEU A 107 18.23 21.40 -44.32
N ASN A 108 18.58 22.22 -45.29
CA ASN A 108 17.69 22.65 -46.34
C ASN A 108 17.56 21.62 -47.46
N LEU A 109 18.61 20.85 -47.75
CA LEU A 109 18.58 19.74 -48.69
C LEU A 109 17.45 18.73 -48.35
N LYS A 110 17.18 18.52 -47.06
CA LYS A 110 16.12 17.62 -46.60
C LYS A 110 14.69 18.17 -46.69
N LYS A 111 14.53 19.42 -47.06
CA LYS A 111 13.23 20.01 -47.36
C LYS A 111 12.85 19.82 -48.84
N ILE A 112 13.79 19.32 -49.63
CA ILE A 112 13.57 18.94 -51.05
C ILE A 112 13.00 17.53 -51.10
N ASP A 113 12.09 17.28 -52.04
CA ASP A 113 11.53 15.95 -52.24
C ASP A 113 12.64 14.92 -52.56
N PRO A 114 12.66 13.73 -51.95
CA PRO A 114 13.65 12.69 -52.23
C PRO A 114 13.80 12.34 -53.72
N ALA A 115 12.68 12.38 -54.46
CA ALA A 115 12.73 12.15 -55.92
C ALA A 115 13.52 13.24 -56.65
N ASP A 116 13.36 14.50 -56.25
CA ASP A 116 14.09 15.64 -56.78
C ASP A 116 15.58 15.60 -56.35
N ILE A 117 15.91 15.10 -55.16
CA ILE A 117 17.31 14.88 -54.72
C ILE A 117 18.01 13.80 -55.57
N HIS A 118 17.30 12.70 -55.85
CA HIS A 118 17.83 11.65 -56.73
C HIS A 118 18.09 12.20 -58.14
N LEU A 119 17.16 13.01 -58.66
CA LEU A 119 17.29 13.64 -59.96
C LEU A 119 18.48 14.59 -60.02
N LEU A 120 18.71 15.39 -58.95
CA LEU A 120 19.89 16.26 -58.82
C LEU A 120 21.20 15.50 -58.75
N LYS A 121 21.23 14.31 -58.14
CA LYS A 121 22.41 13.43 -58.08
C LYS A 121 22.67 12.71 -59.42
N ASP A 122 21.63 12.14 -60.01
CA ASP A 122 21.74 11.41 -61.29
C ASP A 122 22.18 12.30 -62.44
N GLN A 123 21.74 13.56 -62.40
CA GLN A 123 22.17 14.57 -63.38
C GLN A 123 23.52 15.20 -63.07
N GLY A 124 24.21 14.80 -61.98
CA GLY A 124 25.50 15.36 -61.57
C GLY A 124 25.44 16.83 -61.10
N LEU A 125 24.24 17.36 -60.84
CA LEU A 125 24.02 18.74 -60.36
C LEU A 125 24.40 18.91 -58.92
N LEU A 126 24.14 17.92 -58.08
CA LEU A 126 24.51 17.94 -56.66
C LEU A 126 25.94 17.37 -56.50
N GLY A 127 26.86 18.24 -56.09
CA GLY A 127 28.23 17.86 -55.82
C GLY A 127 28.38 16.95 -54.59
N SER A 128 29.27 15.96 -54.68
CA SER A 128 29.57 15.05 -53.54
C SER A 128 30.46 15.67 -52.46
N LYS A 129 31.08 16.82 -52.73
CA LYS A 129 31.98 17.50 -51.80
C LYS A 129 31.20 18.28 -50.75
N ARG A 130 31.63 18.15 -49.51
CA ARG A 130 31.08 18.92 -48.39
C ARG A 130 31.88 20.18 -48.15
N PHE A 131 31.15 21.27 -47.94
CA PHE A 131 31.68 22.60 -47.67
C PHE A 131 31.24 23.08 -46.31
N TYR A 132 32.09 23.95 -45.71
CA TYR A 132 31.80 24.69 -44.51
C TYR A 132 31.67 26.17 -44.84
N ARG A 133 30.63 26.83 -44.33
CA ARG A 133 30.36 28.25 -44.57
C ARG A 133 31.01 29.10 -43.46
N ILE A 134 31.96 29.96 -43.82
CA ILE A 134 32.58 30.94 -42.96
C ILE A 134 31.89 32.28 -43.19
N GLY A 135 31.40 32.93 -42.13
CA GLY A 135 30.73 34.22 -42.24
C GLY A 135 31.68 35.36 -42.73
N PRO A 136 31.11 36.45 -43.31
CA PRO A 136 31.84 37.55 -43.94
C PRO A 136 32.75 38.32 -42.97
N GLU A 137 32.44 38.27 -41.67
CA GLU A 137 33.15 39.02 -40.62
C GLU A 137 34.52 38.43 -40.26
N ARG A 138 34.91 37.27 -40.83
CA ARG A 138 36.14 36.55 -40.49
C ARG A 138 37.18 36.69 -41.59
N ASP A 139 38.38 37.14 -41.22
CA ASP A 139 39.52 37.25 -42.13
C ASP A 139 40.08 35.87 -42.51
N ILE A 140 39.56 35.33 -43.62
CA ILE A 140 39.89 34.00 -44.15
C ILE A 140 41.33 33.99 -44.67
N ALA A 141 41.87 35.15 -45.14
CA ALA A 141 43.24 35.25 -45.64
C ALA A 141 44.28 34.83 -44.60
N ARG A 142 43.99 35.03 -43.32
CA ARG A 142 44.89 34.67 -42.20
C ARG A 142 45.10 33.13 -42.12
N TRP A 143 44.12 32.32 -42.46
CA TRP A 143 44.19 30.84 -42.31
C TRP A 143 44.60 30.12 -43.62
N PHE A 144 44.45 30.77 -44.75
CA PHE A 144 44.71 30.20 -46.05
C PHE A 144 45.70 31.06 -46.88
N SER A 145 46.71 31.67 -46.19
CA SER A 145 47.77 32.44 -46.83
C SER A 145 48.85 31.58 -47.49
N ASP A 146 49.49 32.11 -48.53
CA ASP A 146 50.54 31.40 -49.27
C ASP A 146 51.79 31.10 -48.43
N GLU A 147 52.02 31.87 -47.35
CA GLU A 147 53.18 31.70 -46.46
C GLU A 147 53.27 30.33 -45.78
N HIS A 148 52.18 29.60 -45.74
CA HIS A 148 52.12 28.23 -45.18
C HIS A 148 52.09 27.13 -46.25
N GLY A 149 52.44 27.40 -47.52
CA GLY A 149 52.39 26.40 -48.62
C GLY A 149 51.00 25.97 -49.06
N ARG A 150 49.97 26.78 -48.74
CA ARG A 150 48.57 26.47 -48.95
C ARG A 150 47.92 27.26 -50.12
N GLY A 151 48.72 27.79 -51.03
CA GLY A 151 48.24 28.62 -52.14
C GLY A 151 47.27 27.91 -53.09
N THR A 152 47.41 26.61 -53.22
CA THR A 152 46.42 25.76 -53.97
C THR A 152 45.08 25.70 -53.24
N ALA A 153 45.04 25.82 -51.92
CA ALA A 153 43.82 25.84 -51.13
C ALA A 153 42.99 27.13 -51.36
N ARG A 154 43.60 28.26 -51.60
CA ARG A 154 42.91 29.53 -51.89
C ARG A 154 42.10 29.49 -53.22
N ARG A 155 42.53 28.73 -54.19
CA ARG A 155 41.82 28.58 -55.49
C ARG A 155 40.51 27.74 -55.37
N ALA A 156 40.37 26.95 -54.31
CA ALA A 156 39.16 26.14 -54.06
C ALA A 156 38.16 26.86 -53.13
N LEU A 157 38.43 28.09 -52.68
CA LEU A 157 37.49 28.88 -51.85
C LEU A 157 36.49 29.60 -52.76
N THR A 158 35.20 29.44 -52.48
CA THR A 158 34.12 30.10 -53.23
C THR A 158 33.50 31.19 -52.39
N LYS A 159 33.54 32.43 -52.86
CA LYS A 159 32.83 33.54 -52.22
C LYS A 159 31.34 33.51 -52.53
N MET A 160 30.55 33.80 -51.56
CA MET A 160 29.08 33.89 -51.68
C MET A 160 28.63 35.31 -51.95
N ALA A 161 27.40 35.47 -52.45
CA ALA A 161 26.84 36.81 -52.75
C ALA A 161 26.65 37.67 -51.50
N ASP A 162 26.53 37.05 -50.33
CA ASP A 162 26.39 37.68 -49.00
C ASP A 162 27.74 37.95 -48.33
N GLY A 163 28.89 37.73 -49.03
CA GLY A 163 30.22 37.90 -48.50
C GLY A 163 30.79 36.75 -47.68
N ALA A 164 30.02 35.72 -47.39
CA ALA A 164 30.48 34.50 -46.75
C ALA A 164 31.41 33.72 -47.73
N THR A 165 32.22 32.79 -47.19
CA THR A 165 33.07 31.93 -48.00
C THR A 165 32.85 30.47 -47.72
N MET A 166 32.70 29.70 -48.80
CA MET A 166 32.62 28.24 -48.74
C MET A 166 33.98 27.60 -48.82
N VAL A 167 34.28 26.78 -47.79
CA VAL A 167 35.57 26.07 -47.68
C VAL A 167 35.32 24.57 -47.73
N PRO A 168 35.96 23.80 -48.61
CA PRO A 168 35.85 22.34 -48.62
C PRO A 168 36.34 21.73 -47.32
N TYR A 169 35.64 20.74 -46.78
CA TYR A 169 36.02 20.07 -45.52
C TYR A 169 37.41 19.45 -45.57
N GLU A 170 37.83 18.93 -46.72
CA GLU A 170 39.19 18.40 -46.93
C GLU A 170 40.28 19.40 -46.59
N GLN A 171 40.01 20.70 -46.79
CA GLN A 171 40.95 21.77 -46.46
C GLN A 171 40.89 22.17 -44.98
N LEU A 172 39.71 22.13 -44.40
CA LEU A 172 39.55 22.38 -42.96
C LEU A 172 40.24 21.30 -42.11
N GLU A 173 40.19 20.03 -42.52
CA GLU A 173 40.85 18.92 -41.82
C GLU A 173 42.36 19.01 -41.82
N ARG A 174 42.95 19.72 -42.77
CA ARG A 174 44.41 19.96 -42.87
C ARG A 174 44.89 21.07 -41.96
N LEU A 175 43.98 21.86 -41.39
CA LEU A 175 44.33 22.96 -40.48
C LEU A 175 44.75 22.46 -39.09
N PRO A 176 45.71 23.17 -38.42
CA PRO A 176 46.00 22.89 -37.02
C PRO A 176 44.76 23.01 -36.16
N LYS A 177 44.61 22.13 -35.14
CA LYS A 177 43.46 22.12 -34.25
C LYS A 177 43.09 23.49 -33.66
N LYS A 178 44.11 24.32 -33.41
CA LYS A 178 43.92 25.67 -32.82
C LYS A 178 43.23 26.62 -33.81
N GLU A 179 43.55 26.56 -35.09
CA GLU A 179 42.93 27.35 -36.14
C GLU A 179 41.51 26.85 -36.45
N LEU A 180 41.35 25.51 -36.54
CA LEU A 180 40.04 24.89 -36.71
C LEU A 180 39.06 25.28 -35.62
N LEU A 181 39.49 25.30 -34.36
CA LEU A 181 38.67 25.76 -33.22
C LEU A 181 38.28 27.23 -33.35
N GLN A 182 39.17 28.11 -33.84
CA GLN A 182 38.84 29.50 -34.09
C GLN A 182 37.84 29.68 -35.24
N ILE A 183 37.96 28.92 -36.30
CA ILE A 183 37.00 28.92 -37.42
C ILE A 183 35.60 28.43 -36.93
N ARG A 184 35.58 27.38 -36.13
CA ARG A 184 34.35 26.78 -35.60
C ARG A 184 33.90 27.40 -34.24
N ALA A 185 34.46 28.52 -33.81
CA ALA A 185 34.10 29.15 -32.54
C ALA A 185 32.58 29.44 -32.43
N GLY A 186 31.92 29.76 -33.55
CA GLY A 186 30.46 29.96 -33.57
C GLY A 186 29.66 28.67 -33.28
N ASP A 187 30.14 27.55 -33.86
CA ASP A 187 29.51 26.24 -33.58
C ASP A 187 29.72 25.82 -32.13
N ILE A 188 30.93 26.02 -31.61
CA ILE A 188 31.27 25.72 -30.21
C ILE A 188 30.39 26.56 -29.26
N SER A 189 30.23 27.84 -29.55
CA SER A 189 29.33 28.73 -28.78
C SER A 189 27.88 28.22 -28.83
N GLY A 190 27.43 27.78 -30.03
CA GLY A 190 26.10 27.16 -30.18
C GLY A 190 25.92 25.86 -29.39
N VAL A 191 26.92 24.97 -29.43
CA VAL A 191 26.93 23.74 -28.60
C VAL A 191 26.87 24.09 -27.11
N THR A 192 27.71 25.08 -26.67
CA THR A 192 27.72 25.50 -25.28
C THR A 192 26.39 26.10 -24.85
N TRP A 193 25.74 26.88 -25.72
CA TRP A 193 24.40 27.41 -25.44
C TRP A 193 23.34 26.29 -25.30
N VAL A 194 23.32 25.34 -26.23
CA VAL A 194 22.38 24.19 -26.13
C VAL A 194 22.71 23.32 -24.92
N ALA A 195 23.99 23.12 -24.59
CA ALA A 195 24.40 22.41 -23.38
C ALA A 195 23.92 23.15 -22.11
N GLY A 196 23.99 24.52 -22.10
CA GLY A 196 23.42 25.32 -21.04
C GLY A 196 21.90 25.16 -20.90
N VAL A 197 21.17 25.21 -22.01
CA VAL A 197 19.73 24.95 -22.05
C VAL A 197 19.42 23.53 -21.55
N PHE A 198 20.18 22.54 -21.99
CA PHE A 198 20.04 21.17 -21.53
C PHE A 198 20.25 21.03 -20.02
N PHE A 199 21.30 21.66 -19.50
CA PHE A 199 21.58 21.67 -18.05
C PHE A 199 20.46 22.33 -17.25
N ILE A 200 19.93 23.45 -17.73
CA ILE A 200 18.79 24.15 -17.11
C ILE A 200 17.55 23.24 -17.13
N LEU A 201 17.26 22.57 -18.26
CA LEU A 201 16.13 21.62 -18.34
C LEU A 201 16.30 20.45 -17.37
N LEU A 202 17.51 19.94 -17.18
CA LEU A 202 17.78 18.88 -16.19
C LEU A 202 17.52 19.36 -14.76
N LEU A 203 17.94 20.61 -14.43
CA LEU A 203 17.68 21.20 -13.11
C LEU A 203 16.18 21.39 -12.87
N PHE A 204 15.43 21.86 -13.86
CA PHE A 204 13.98 21.96 -13.78
C PHE A 204 13.31 20.59 -13.67
N SER A 205 13.75 19.60 -14.47
CA SER A 205 13.27 18.23 -14.38
C SER A 205 13.48 17.63 -13.00
N LEU A 206 14.67 17.84 -12.41
CA LEU A 206 14.98 17.42 -11.03
C LEU A 206 14.05 18.11 -10.01
N GLY A 207 13.92 19.44 -10.11
CA GLY A 207 13.06 20.21 -9.19
C GLY A 207 11.60 19.79 -9.27
N PHE A 208 11.06 19.67 -10.48
CA PHE A 208 9.67 19.24 -10.67
C PHE A 208 9.44 17.79 -10.28
N SER A 209 10.39 16.88 -10.53
CA SER A 209 10.31 15.50 -10.07
C SER A 209 10.30 15.41 -8.54
N TYR A 210 11.11 16.23 -7.86
CA TYR A 210 11.09 16.30 -6.41
C TYR A 210 9.74 16.77 -5.88
N VAL A 211 9.20 17.85 -6.43
CA VAL A 211 7.91 18.42 -6.01
C VAL A 211 6.77 17.45 -6.31
N GLU A 212 6.78 16.80 -7.49
CA GLU A 212 5.84 15.77 -7.87
C GLU A 212 5.82 14.63 -6.85
N TYR A 213 7.01 14.05 -6.60
CA TYR A 213 7.15 12.95 -5.66
C TYR A 213 6.68 13.34 -4.26
N TYR A 214 7.08 14.51 -3.77
CA TYR A 214 6.69 14.99 -2.44
C TYR A 214 5.18 15.22 -2.31
N ILE A 215 4.55 15.88 -3.28
CA ILE A 215 3.10 16.14 -3.28
C ILE A 215 2.33 14.82 -3.30
N MET A 216 2.75 13.88 -4.12
CA MET A 216 2.04 12.60 -4.28
C MET A 216 2.22 11.69 -3.07
N GLU A 217 3.44 11.64 -2.50
CA GLU A 217 3.71 10.91 -1.26
C GLU A 217 2.88 11.46 -0.09
N LEU A 218 2.91 12.78 0.11
CA LEU A 218 2.11 13.44 1.15
C LEU A 218 0.61 13.20 0.96
N THR A 219 0.13 13.22 -0.28
CA THR A 219 -1.29 12.98 -0.60
C THR A 219 -1.67 11.54 -0.34
N GLY A 220 -0.83 10.59 -0.76
CA GLY A 220 -1.02 9.17 -0.48
C GLY A 220 -1.10 8.88 1.02
N GLN A 221 -0.17 9.41 1.81
CA GLN A 221 -0.17 9.24 3.27
C GLN A 221 -1.43 9.80 3.94
N ARG A 222 -1.92 10.97 3.50
CA ARG A 222 -3.17 11.54 4.03
C ARG A 222 -4.40 10.70 3.69
N ILE A 223 -4.51 10.24 2.45
CA ILE A 223 -5.60 9.33 2.05
C ILE A 223 -5.56 8.04 2.90
N MET A 224 -4.38 7.47 3.11
CA MET A 224 -4.22 6.27 3.95
C MET A 224 -4.56 6.54 5.40
N GLN A 225 -4.22 7.71 5.94
CA GLN A 225 -4.62 8.15 7.27
C GLN A 225 -6.15 8.21 7.39
N ASP A 226 -6.84 8.83 6.45
CA ASP A 226 -8.30 8.94 6.46
C ASP A 226 -8.98 7.57 6.38
N ILE A 227 -8.47 6.67 5.52
CA ILE A 227 -8.98 5.30 5.41
C ILE A 227 -8.75 4.54 6.72
N ARG A 228 -7.55 4.65 7.32
CA ARG A 228 -7.22 3.97 8.57
C ARG A 228 -8.11 4.42 9.73
N MET A 229 -8.28 5.74 9.87
CA MET A 229 -9.16 6.30 10.89
C MET A 229 -10.60 5.82 10.74
N LYS A 230 -11.13 5.87 9.52
CA LYS A 230 -12.50 5.41 9.25
C LYS A 230 -12.68 3.91 9.42
N LEU A 231 -11.65 3.13 9.08
CA LEU A 231 -11.64 1.68 9.28
C LEU A 231 -11.64 1.34 10.78
N PHE A 232 -10.80 2.03 11.56
CA PHE A 232 -10.70 1.84 13.01
C PHE A 232 -11.99 2.28 13.73
N ASP A 233 -12.55 3.44 13.38
CA ASP A 233 -13.85 3.89 13.87
C ASP A 233 -14.95 2.84 13.61
N ARG A 234 -14.95 2.28 12.39
CA ARG A 234 -15.88 1.22 12.01
C ARG A 234 -15.66 -0.08 12.79
N MET A 235 -14.39 -0.42 13.10
CA MET A 235 -14.05 -1.55 13.96
C MET A 235 -14.61 -1.39 15.36
N GLN A 236 -14.40 -0.24 15.99
CA GLN A 236 -14.88 0.02 17.34
C GLN A 236 -16.42 0.01 17.44
N ALA A 237 -17.10 0.34 16.35
CA ALA A 237 -18.57 0.32 16.30
C ALA A 237 -19.19 -1.08 16.10
N GLN A 238 -18.39 -2.13 15.82
CA GLN A 238 -18.90 -3.49 15.63
C GLN A 238 -19.31 -4.15 16.97
N THR A 239 -20.23 -5.11 16.88
CA THR A 239 -20.63 -5.93 18.04
C THR A 239 -19.54 -6.92 18.43
N LEU A 240 -19.62 -7.46 19.66
CA LEU A 240 -18.74 -8.53 20.10
C LEU A 240 -18.88 -9.78 19.22
N ARG A 241 -20.09 -10.06 18.71
CA ARG A 241 -20.37 -11.15 17.74
C ARG A 241 -19.49 -11.10 16.52
N PHE A 242 -19.13 -9.90 16.05
CA PHE A 242 -18.20 -9.71 14.96
C PHE A 242 -16.79 -10.19 15.33
N PHE A 243 -16.29 -9.81 16.51
CA PHE A 243 -14.96 -10.18 16.99
C PHE A 243 -14.82 -11.68 17.30
N ASP A 244 -15.91 -12.34 17.70
CA ASP A 244 -15.94 -13.80 17.89
C ASP A 244 -15.76 -14.58 16.57
N ARG A 245 -16.22 -13.99 15.45
CA ARG A 245 -16.14 -14.61 14.12
C ARG A 245 -14.84 -14.33 13.40
N TYR A 246 -14.24 -13.16 13.65
CA TYR A 246 -13.06 -12.71 12.93
C TYR A 246 -11.83 -12.69 13.84
N PRO A 247 -10.78 -13.49 13.55
CA PRO A 247 -9.55 -13.48 14.32
C PRO A 247 -8.92 -12.09 14.36
N VAL A 248 -8.47 -11.65 15.54
CA VAL A 248 -7.87 -10.33 15.77
C VAL A 248 -6.68 -10.08 14.81
N GLY A 249 -5.84 -11.08 14.56
CA GLY A 249 -4.74 -10.98 13.61
C GLY A 249 -5.18 -10.58 12.20
N THR A 250 -6.33 -11.10 11.73
CA THR A 250 -6.89 -10.72 10.42
C THR A 250 -7.34 -9.26 10.42
N LEU A 251 -7.90 -8.77 11.51
CA LEU A 251 -8.32 -7.37 11.64
C LEU A 251 -7.13 -6.42 11.69
N VAL A 252 -6.07 -6.80 12.39
CA VAL A 252 -4.81 -6.04 12.44
C VAL A 252 -4.20 -5.94 11.04
N THR A 253 -4.12 -7.03 10.28
CA THR A 253 -3.57 -7.01 8.91
C THR A 253 -4.37 -6.11 7.96
N ARG A 254 -5.68 -5.95 8.16
CA ARG A 254 -6.51 -5.02 7.37
C ARG A 254 -6.14 -3.56 7.61
N VAL A 255 -5.86 -3.16 8.87
CA VAL A 255 -5.50 -1.78 9.22
C VAL A 255 -4.05 -1.45 8.88
N THR A 256 -3.18 -2.46 8.80
CA THR A 256 -1.74 -2.31 8.55
C THR A 256 -1.38 -2.67 7.11
N ASN A 257 -1.31 -3.94 6.79
CA ASN A 257 -0.77 -4.44 5.51
C ASN A 257 -1.68 -4.12 4.32
N ASP A 258 -3.01 -4.27 4.46
CA ASP A 258 -3.93 -3.99 3.36
C ASP A 258 -3.92 -2.50 2.99
N ILE A 259 -3.84 -1.61 3.98
CA ILE A 259 -3.66 -0.17 3.72
C ILE A 259 -2.28 0.12 3.12
N GLY A 260 -1.23 -0.60 3.54
CA GLY A 260 0.10 -0.53 2.94
C GLY A 260 0.09 -0.86 1.44
N ASN A 261 -0.61 -1.91 1.05
CA ASN A 261 -0.79 -2.30 -0.36
C ASN A 261 -1.53 -1.22 -1.17
N LEU A 262 -2.54 -0.56 -0.57
CA LEU A 262 -3.23 0.57 -1.21
C LEU A 262 -2.29 1.76 -1.42
N ASN A 263 -1.47 2.07 -0.43
CA ASN A 263 -0.49 3.14 -0.52
C ASN A 263 0.52 2.88 -1.65
N GLU A 264 1.01 1.65 -1.74
CA GLU A 264 1.93 1.25 -2.80
C GLU A 264 1.30 1.37 -4.19
N MET A 265 0.05 0.96 -4.34
CA MET A 265 -0.69 1.16 -5.60
C MET A 265 -0.84 2.63 -5.94
N PHE A 266 -1.19 3.48 -4.97
CA PHE A 266 -1.37 4.90 -5.21
C PHE A 266 -0.07 5.58 -5.67
N LYS A 267 1.06 5.22 -5.07
CA LYS A 267 2.40 5.73 -5.40
C LYS A 267 2.91 5.19 -6.73
N SER A 268 2.98 3.87 -6.84
CA SER A 268 3.73 3.18 -7.89
C SER A 268 2.92 2.93 -9.15
N VAL A 269 1.58 2.78 -9.04
CA VAL A 269 0.77 2.43 -10.21
C VAL A 269 0.13 3.66 -10.82
N LEU A 270 -0.58 4.45 -10.03
CA LEU A 270 -1.41 5.53 -10.57
C LEU A 270 -0.57 6.61 -11.27
N ILE A 271 0.56 6.99 -10.66
CA ILE A 271 1.45 8.04 -11.20
C ILE A 271 2.31 7.48 -12.33
N THR A 272 2.99 6.37 -12.06
CA THR A 272 3.96 5.81 -13.01
C THR A 272 3.28 5.32 -14.28
N VAL A 273 2.16 4.60 -14.18
CA VAL A 273 1.43 4.12 -15.37
C VAL A 273 0.91 5.29 -16.20
N PHE A 274 0.44 6.38 -15.56
CA PHE A 274 0.01 7.57 -16.29
C PHE A 274 1.19 8.25 -17.00
N LYS A 275 2.32 8.44 -16.31
CA LYS A 275 3.57 8.96 -16.90
C LYS A 275 4.06 8.08 -18.04
N ASP A 276 4.10 6.77 -17.84
CA ASP A 276 4.58 5.80 -18.82
C ASP A 276 3.71 5.78 -20.08
N LEU A 277 2.37 5.84 -19.93
CA LEU A 277 1.46 5.93 -21.05
C LEU A 277 1.68 7.23 -21.84
N PHE A 278 1.84 8.36 -21.14
CA PHE A 278 2.14 9.63 -21.77
C PHE A 278 3.49 9.61 -22.49
N MET A 279 4.52 9.00 -21.88
CA MET A 279 5.84 8.81 -22.48
C MET A 279 5.76 7.97 -23.75
N ILE A 280 5.07 6.83 -23.71
CA ILE A 280 4.89 5.96 -24.91
C ILE A 280 4.24 6.75 -26.04
N VAL A 281 3.10 7.43 -25.76
CA VAL A 281 2.40 8.25 -26.77
C VAL A 281 3.29 9.38 -27.29
N GLY A 282 4.01 10.06 -26.40
CA GLY A 282 4.93 11.15 -26.74
C GLY A 282 6.09 10.66 -27.62
N ILE A 283 6.73 9.54 -27.28
CA ILE A 283 7.79 8.93 -28.08
C ILE A 283 7.27 8.57 -29.48
N LEU A 284 6.11 7.89 -29.56
CA LEU A 284 5.51 7.52 -30.86
C LEU A 284 5.21 8.77 -31.72
N ALA A 285 4.67 9.81 -31.12
CA ALA A 285 4.37 11.07 -31.83
C ALA A 285 5.66 11.74 -32.34
N VAL A 286 6.70 11.82 -31.52
CA VAL A 286 7.98 12.42 -31.90
C VAL A 286 8.70 11.59 -32.99
N LEU A 287 8.71 10.27 -32.89
CA LEU A 287 9.29 9.40 -33.91
C LEU A 287 8.56 9.58 -35.26
N LEU A 288 7.24 9.62 -35.28
CA LEU A 288 6.44 9.88 -36.50
C LEU A 288 6.73 11.27 -37.09
N TYR A 289 6.89 12.27 -36.23
CA TYR A 289 7.23 13.64 -36.65
C TYR A 289 8.65 13.73 -37.26
N LEU A 290 9.62 13.04 -36.68
CA LEU A 290 11.01 13.06 -37.16
C LEU A 290 11.20 12.32 -38.51
N ASN A 291 10.69 11.09 -38.61
CA ASN A 291 10.71 10.31 -39.85
C ASN A 291 9.64 9.21 -39.74
N TRP A 292 8.49 9.38 -40.43
CA TRP A 292 7.37 8.44 -40.34
C TRP A 292 7.70 7.07 -40.94
N ARG A 293 8.57 6.98 -41.98
CA ARG A 293 8.97 5.73 -42.62
C ARG A 293 9.79 4.87 -41.64
N LEU A 294 10.79 5.49 -41.00
CA LEU A 294 11.63 4.81 -40.02
C LEU A 294 10.82 4.44 -38.76
N ALA A 295 9.90 5.31 -38.35
CA ALA A 295 9.01 5.02 -37.23
C ALA A 295 8.13 3.78 -37.47
N LEU A 296 7.51 3.66 -38.63
CA LEU A 296 6.70 2.48 -38.99
C LEU A 296 7.52 1.18 -38.97
N LEU A 297 8.78 1.22 -39.46
CA LEU A 297 9.67 0.07 -39.37
C LEU A 297 9.97 -0.33 -37.90
N CYS A 298 10.21 0.64 -37.05
CA CYS A 298 10.40 0.37 -35.62
C CYS A 298 9.12 -0.21 -34.97
N PHE A 299 7.93 0.21 -35.42
CA PHE A 299 6.66 -0.27 -34.90
C PHE A 299 6.38 -1.75 -35.21
N ILE A 300 7.05 -2.34 -36.22
CA ILE A 300 7.00 -3.80 -36.48
C ILE A 300 7.50 -4.62 -35.29
N LEU A 301 8.43 -4.06 -34.49
CA LEU A 301 8.94 -4.73 -33.30
C LEU A 301 7.95 -4.68 -32.12
N LEU A 302 7.03 -3.73 -32.11
CA LEU A 302 6.09 -3.54 -30.99
C LEU A 302 5.22 -4.78 -30.71
N PRO A 303 4.57 -5.42 -31.69
CA PRO A 303 3.78 -6.63 -31.46
C PRO A 303 4.62 -7.75 -30.85
N ILE A 304 5.89 -7.90 -31.25
CA ILE A 304 6.81 -8.91 -30.71
C ILE A 304 7.11 -8.62 -29.23
N ILE A 305 7.43 -7.36 -28.91
CA ILE A 305 7.70 -6.94 -27.54
C ILE A 305 6.47 -7.15 -26.64
N PHE A 306 5.29 -6.72 -27.11
CA PHE A 306 4.03 -6.92 -26.37
C PHE A 306 3.70 -8.42 -26.20
N GLY A 307 3.87 -9.23 -27.22
CA GLY A 307 3.66 -10.67 -27.15
C GLY A 307 4.57 -11.34 -26.12
N LEU A 308 5.87 -11.04 -26.16
CA LEU A 308 6.85 -11.56 -25.18
C LEU A 308 6.55 -11.09 -23.76
N THR A 309 6.21 -9.81 -23.57
CA THR A 309 5.83 -9.25 -22.27
C THR A 309 4.57 -9.92 -21.73
N PHE A 310 3.59 -10.21 -22.59
CA PHE A 310 2.36 -10.90 -22.20
C PHE A 310 2.63 -12.34 -21.75
N ILE A 311 3.44 -13.10 -22.54
CA ILE A 311 3.84 -14.48 -22.19
C ILE A 311 4.61 -14.49 -20.87
N PHE A 312 5.58 -13.58 -20.71
CA PHE A 312 6.34 -13.44 -19.47
C PHE A 312 5.42 -13.15 -18.28
N SER A 313 4.48 -12.19 -18.42
CA SER A 313 3.55 -11.82 -17.34
C SER A 313 2.68 -13.01 -16.91
N PHE A 314 2.29 -13.87 -17.85
CA PHE A 314 1.54 -15.07 -17.55
C PHE A 314 2.38 -16.10 -16.78
N MET A 315 3.60 -16.40 -17.25
CA MET A 315 4.52 -17.34 -16.58
C MET A 315 4.98 -16.82 -15.21
N ALA A 316 5.32 -15.56 -15.12
CA ALA A 316 5.74 -14.93 -13.87
C ALA A 316 4.65 -14.99 -12.80
N ARG A 317 3.38 -14.76 -13.17
CA ARG A 317 2.23 -14.84 -12.26
C ARG A 317 2.08 -16.21 -11.62
N GLU A 318 2.24 -17.27 -12.41
CA GLU A 318 2.15 -18.65 -11.90
C GLU A 318 3.28 -18.94 -10.91
N ALA A 319 4.51 -18.59 -11.26
CA ALA A 319 5.68 -18.78 -10.43
C ALA A 319 5.58 -17.98 -9.11
N PHE A 320 5.11 -16.72 -9.15
CA PHE A 320 4.88 -15.93 -7.95
C PHE A 320 3.81 -16.53 -7.04
N ARG A 321 2.73 -17.09 -7.60
CA ARG A 321 1.69 -17.77 -6.83
C ARG A 321 2.25 -18.98 -6.09
N GLU A 322 3.01 -19.81 -6.78
CA GLU A 322 3.65 -20.98 -6.21
C GLU A 322 4.62 -20.60 -5.08
N LEU A 323 5.50 -19.63 -5.32
CA LEU A 323 6.43 -19.12 -4.29
C LEU A 323 5.70 -18.57 -3.07
N ARG A 324 4.64 -17.78 -3.26
CA ARG A 324 3.85 -17.23 -2.15
C ARG A 324 3.17 -18.33 -1.34
N SER A 325 2.66 -19.37 -2.00
CA SER A 325 2.05 -20.53 -1.34
C SER A 325 3.07 -21.27 -0.46
N THR A 326 4.29 -21.50 -0.96
CA THR A 326 5.34 -22.17 -0.17
C THR A 326 5.83 -21.32 1.00
N VAL A 327 5.99 -20.00 0.83
CA VAL A 327 6.31 -19.06 1.92
C VAL A 327 5.21 -19.06 2.99
N SER A 328 3.93 -19.06 2.61
CA SER A 328 2.81 -19.14 3.56
C SER A 328 2.86 -20.41 4.40
N ARG A 329 3.16 -21.58 3.77
CA ARG A 329 3.32 -22.85 4.49
C ARG A 329 4.50 -22.84 5.45
N ILE A 330 5.63 -22.24 5.06
CA ILE A 330 6.78 -22.06 5.95
C ILE A 330 6.39 -21.21 7.15
N ASN A 331 5.72 -20.08 6.94
CA ASN A 331 5.30 -19.20 8.04
C ASN A 331 4.33 -19.89 9.00
N ALA A 332 3.35 -20.62 8.49
CA ALA A 332 2.42 -21.41 9.31
C ALA A 332 3.18 -22.49 10.14
N PHE A 333 4.10 -23.20 9.51
CA PHE A 333 4.94 -24.20 10.19
C PHE A 333 5.78 -23.56 11.29
N LEU A 334 6.48 -22.45 11.01
CA LEU A 334 7.30 -21.76 12.00
C LEU A 334 6.46 -21.23 13.15
N GLN A 335 5.33 -20.59 12.88
CA GLN A 335 4.45 -20.08 13.92
C GLN A 335 3.98 -21.19 14.86
N GLU A 336 3.52 -22.32 14.31
CA GLU A 336 3.07 -23.47 15.10
C GLU A 336 4.21 -24.07 15.94
N ARG A 337 5.39 -24.28 15.34
CA ARG A 337 6.53 -24.93 16.01
C ARG A 337 7.21 -24.04 17.03
N ILE A 338 7.34 -22.74 16.75
CA ILE A 338 7.89 -21.78 17.73
C ILE A 338 6.94 -21.65 18.94
N SER A 339 5.64 -21.53 18.70
CA SER A 339 4.65 -21.51 19.80
C SER A 339 4.64 -22.80 20.59
N GLY A 340 4.87 -23.96 19.95
CA GLY A 340 4.95 -25.28 20.55
C GLY A 340 6.36 -25.70 20.97
N MET A 341 7.36 -24.80 21.00
CA MET A 341 8.77 -25.16 21.21
C MET A 341 9.00 -25.94 22.49
N ARG A 342 8.34 -25.57 23.58
CA ARG A 342 8.41 -26.27 24.87
C ARG A 342 8.05 -27.76 24.74
N ILE A 343 7.02 -28.06 23.94
CA ILE A 343 6.56 -29.44 23.69
C ILE A 343 7.62 -30.20 22.85
N ILE A 344 8.16 -29.56 21.80
CA ILE A 344 9.17 -30.15 20.93
C ILE A 344 10.41 -30.55 21.74
N GLN A 345 10.89 -29.67 22.62
CA GLN A 345 12.03 -29.90 23.49
C GLN A 345 11.74 -30.97 24.57
N LEU A 346 10.55 -30.91 25.19
CA LEU A 346 10.13 -31.89 26.20
C LEU A 346 10.14 -33.32 25.66
N PHE A 347 9.75 -33.50 24.38
CA PHE A 347 9.71 -34.82 23.73
C PHE A 347 10.93 -35.13 22.87
N VAL A 348 11.97 -34.27 22.88
CA VAL A 348 13.24 -34.43 22.12
C VAL A 348 12.95 -34.69 20.62
N ARG A 349 12.15 -33.84 20.00
CA ARG A 349 11.70 -34.02 18.61
C ARG A 349 12.34 -33.02 17.63
N GLU A 350 13.37 -32.29 18.00
CA GLU A 350 14.04 -31.26 17.20
C GLU A 350 14.53 -31.82 15.85
N ALA A 351 15.18 -32.98 15.86
CA ALA A 351 15.70 -33.62 14.64
C ALA A 351 14.55 -33.98 13.63
N SER A 352 13.38 -34.38 14.15
CA SER A 352 12.21 -34.68 13.31
C SER A 352 11.61 -33.41 12.71
N GLN A 353 11.52 -32.36 13.52
CA GLN A 353 11.00 -31.05 13.03
C GLN A 353 11.95 -30.42 12.01
N MET A 354 13.25 -30.57 12.19
CA MET A 354 14.25 -30.08 11.24
C MET A 354 14.14 -30.77 9.87
N ARG A 355 13.86 -32.08 9.83
CA ARG A 355 13.63 -32.78 8.55
C ARG A 355 12.39 -32.24 7.82
N LEU A 356 11.28 -32.09 8.54
CA LEU A 356 10.04 -31.52 7.95
C LEU A 356 10.26 -30.10 7.44
N PHE A 357 11.00 -29.29 8.19
CA PHE A 357 11.35 -27.94 7.75
C PHE A 357 12.24 -27.95 6.51
N ALA A 358 13.22 -28.87 6.46
CA ALA A 358 14.10 -29.00 5.30
C ALA A 358 13.34 -29.36 4.01
N ASP A 359 12.32 -30.23 4.11
CA ASP A 359 11.46 -30.56 2.97
C ASP A 359 10.66 -29.34 2.48
N LEU A 360 10.01 -28.61 3.39
CA LEU A 360 9.29 -27.37 3.06
C LEU A 360 10.22 -26.31 2.46
N ASN A 361 11.42 -26.17 3.03
CA ASN A 361 12.42 -25.21 2.53
C ASN A 361 12.92 -25.61 1.14
N ARG A 362 13.04 -26.92 0.85
CA ARG A 362 13.38 -27.42 -0.48
C ARG A 362 12.32 -27.11 -1.52
N GLU A 363 11.05 -27.26 -1.16
CA GLU A 363 9.94 -26.86 -2.05
C GLU A 363 9.94 -25.36 -2.32
N ASN A 364 10.18 -24.54 -1.29
CA ASN A 364 10.31 -23.09 -1.44
C ASN A 364 11.49 -22.71 -2.33
N TYR A 365 12.64 -23.39 -2.16
CA TYR A 365 13.80 -23.20 -3.03
C TYR A 365 13.46 -23.52 -4.51
N GLN A 366 12.74 -24.63 -4.76
CA GLN A 366 12.34 -25.00 -6.12
C GLN A 366 11.40 -23.97 -6.76
N ALA A 367 10.42 -23.49 -5.99
CA ALA A 367 9.51 -22.42 -6.43
C ALA A 367 10.26 -21.11 -6.71
N GLY A 368 11.21 -20.73 -5.85
CA GLY A 368 12.09 -19.58 -6.05
C GLY A 368 12.97 -19.74 -7.28
N MET A 369 13.55 -20.91 -7.51
CA MET A 369 14.36 -21.19 -8.71
C MET A 369 13.52 -21.14 -10.00
N LYS A 370 12.25 -21.57 -9.96
CA LYS A 370 11.34 -21.42 -11.10
C LYS A 370 11.12 -19.95 -11.46
N GLN A 371 10.87 -19.10 -10.45
CA GLN A 371 10.76 -17.65 -10.64
C GLN A 371 12.05 -17.06 -11.20
N ILE A 372 13.21 -17.38 -10.62
CA ILE A 372 14.52 -16.87 -11.07
C ILE A 372 14.78 -17.24 -12.52
N ARG A 373 14.50 -18.48 -12.96
CA ARG A 373 14.69 -18.92 -14.35
C ARG A 373 13.86 -18.10 -15.33
N ILE A 374 12.60 -17.77 -14.98
CA ILE A 374 11.73 -16.96 -15.84
C ILE A 374 12.31 -15.54 -15.99
N PHE A 375 12.75 -14.91 -14.88
CA PHE A 375 13.35 -13.59 -14.91
C PHE A 375 14.72 -13.56 -15.58
N ALA A 376 15.55 -14.56 -15.31
CA ALA A 376 16.87 -14.70 -15.92
C ALA A 376 16.84 -14.87 -17.44
N LEU A 377 15.74 -15.38 -17.98
CA LEU A 377 15.53 -15.44 -19.42
C LEU A 377 14.94 -14.15 -19.98
N PHE A 378 13.96 -13.56 -19.30
CA PHE A 378 13.21 -12.40 -19.79
C PHE A 378 14.07 -11.14 -19.89
N MET A 379 14.86 -10.82 -18.84
CA MET A 379 15.65 -9.59 -18.82
C MET A 379 16.68 -9.53 -19.95
N PRO A 380 17.54 -10.55 -20.15
CA PRO A 380 18.47 -10.55 -21.28
C PRO A 380 17.75 -10.59 -22.64
N LEU A 381 16.59 -11.25 -22.75
CA LEU A 381 15.83 -11.28 -24.00
C LEU A 381 15.31 -9.89 -24.38
N MET A 382 14.82 -9.10 -23.39
CA MET A 382 14.42 -7.71 -23.63
C MET A 382 15.62 -6.81 -24.01
N GLU A 383 16.79 -7.04 -23.40
CA GLU A 383 18.02 -6.33 -23.78
C GLU A 383 18.47 -6.71 -25.19
N LEU A 384 18.40 -8.00 -25.55
CA LEU A 384 18.69 -8.47 -26.91
C LEU A 384 17.75 -7.84 -27.94
N LEU A 385 16.45 -7.77 -27.66
CA LEU A 385 15.48 -7.12 -28.55
C LEU A 385 15.77 -5.63 -28.70
N SER A 386 16.14 -4.95 -27.62
CA SER A 386 16.57 -3.55 -27.69
C SER A 386 17.83 -3.38 -28.53
N ALA A 387 18.82 -4.24 -28.34
CA ALA A 387 20.06 -4.23 -29.14
C ALA A 387 19.80 -4.53 -30.61
N LEU A 388 18.92 -5.49 -30.92
CA LEU A 388 18.50 -5.80 -32.27
C LEU A 388 17.76 -4.62 -32.93
N ALA A 389 16.89 -3.94 -32.18
CA ALA A 389 16.20 -2.73 -32.65
C ALA A 389 17.20 -1.64 -33.02
N ILE A 390 18.20 -1.41 -32.15
CA ILE A 390 19.26 -0.42 -32.39
C ILE A 390 20.14 -0.86 -33.58
N ALA A 391 20.54 -2.13 -33.67
CA ALA A 391 21.32 -2.65 -34.79
C ALA A 391 20.58 -2.47 -36.11
N PHE A 392 19.28 -2.77 -36.12
CA PHE A 392 18.44 -2.56 -37.32
C PHE A 392 18.32 -1.07 -37.70
N LEU A 393 18.15 -0.19 -36.68
CA LEU A 393 18.17 1.25 -36.90
C LEU A 393 19.49 1.75 -37.47
N ILE A 394 20.62 1.24 -36.99
CA ILE A 394 21.95 1.62 -37.50
C ILE A 394 22.10 1.10 -38.92
N TRP A 395 21.69 -0.14 -39.20
CA TRP A 395 21.82 -0.73 -40.53
C TRP A 395 20.98 -0.01 -41.59
N TRP A 396 19.67 0.11 -41.36
CA TRP A 396 18.76 0.70 -42.34
C TRP A 396 18.80 2.25 -42.29
N GLY A 397 18.75 2.84 -41.10
CA GLY A 397 18.84 4.29 -40.92
C GLY A 397 20.22 4.83 -41.28
N GLY A 398 21.30 4.09 -40.99
CA GLY A 398 22.65 4.41 -41.42
C GLY A 398 22.74 4.40 -42.95
N GLY A 399 22.12 3.45 -43.64
CA GLY A 399 22.00 3.45 -45.08
C GLY A 399 21.35 4.74 -45.63
N GLN A 400 20.24 5.18 -45.00
CA GLN A 400 19.59 6.44 -45.37
C GLN A 400 20.45 7.67 -45.07
N VAL A 401 21.27 7.65 -43.99
CA VAL A 401 22.23 8.72 -43.72
C VAL A 401 23.32 8.79 -44.78
N VAL A 402 23.84 7.64 -45.24
CA VAL A 402 24.85 7.57 -46.33
C VAL A 402 24.25 8.04 -47.64
N GLN A 403 22.97 7.72 -47.90
CA GLN A 403 22.24 8.17 -49.09
C GLN A 403 21.79 9.64 -48.99
N GLU A 404 22.08 10.30 -47.87
CA GLU A 404 21.71 11.70 -47.60
C GLU A 404 20.19 11.94 -47.47
N GLU A 405 19.40 10.90 -47.33
CA GLU A 405 17.94 11.00 -47.11
C GLU A 405 17.57 11.36 -45.66
N MET A 406 18.48 11.09 -44.70
CA MET A 406 18.27 11.36 -43.28
C MET A 406 19.52 11.97 -42.62
N THR A 407 19.35 12.82 -41.56
CA THR A 407 20.50 13.34 -40.78
C THR A 407 20.99 12.33 -39.75
N LEU A 408 22.28 12.39 -39.44
CA LEU A 408 22.84 11.60 -38.33
C LEU A 408 22.19 11.97 -36.99
N GLY A 409 21.84 13.24 -36.78
CA GLY A 409 21.14 13.67 -35.57
C GLY A 409 19.75 13.02 -35.42
N VAL A 410 19.01 12.82 -36.51
CA VAL A 410 17.75 12.07 -36.50
C VAL A 410 17.98 10.61 -36.09
N LEU A 411 19.00 9.96 -36.66
CA LEU A 411 19.33 8.58 -36.30
C LEU A 411 19.67 8.43 -34.81
N VAL A 412 20.52 9.33 -34.31
CA VAL A 412 20.90 9.34 -32.88
C VAL A 412 19.69 9.59 -31.97
N ALA A 413 18.79 10.51 -32.37
CA ALA A 413 17.55 10.75 -31.63
C ALA A 413 16.65 9.49 -31.62
N PHE A 414 16.51 8.79 -32.75
CA PHE A 414 15.76 7.53 -32.80
C PHE A 414 16.34 6.48 -31.86
N ILE A 415 17.66 6.32 -31.81
CA ILE A 415 18.31 5.40 -30.85
C ILE A 415 17.95 5.78 -29.41
N GLY A 416 18.03 7.07 -29.07
CA GLY A 416 17.66 7.55 -27.74
C GLY A 416 16.19 7.29 -27.39
N TYR A 417 15.26 7.58 -28.31
CA TYR A 417 13.84 7.32 -28.10
C TYR A 417 13.49 5.84 -28.01
N ILE A 418 14.12 4.98 -28.80
CA ILE A 418 13.93 3.52 -28.68
C ILE A 418 14.41 3.01 -27.33
N GLN A 419 15.56 3.46 -26.83
CA GLN A 419 16.02 3.09 -25.49
C GLN A 419 15.04 3.54 -24.40
N MET A 420 14.51 4.76 -24.51
CA MET A 420 13.50 5.27 -23.58
C MET A 420 12.18 4.50 -23.64
N PHE A 421 11.82 3.93 -24.80
CA PHE A 421 10.59 3.20 -25.02
C PHE A 421 10.53 1.85 -24.28
N PHE A 422 11.66 1.16 -24.12
CA PHE A 422 11.71 -0.15 -23.47
C PHE A 422 11.48 -0.08 -21.94
N LYS A 423 11.80 1.05 -21.31
CA LYS A 423 11.65 1.22 -19.86
C LYS A 423 10.20 1.12 -19.39
N PRO A 424 9.22 1.89 -19.92
CA PRO A 424 7.82 1.79 -19.56
C PRO A 424 7.23 0.39 -19.70
N ILE A 425 7.63 -0.34 -20.76
CA ILE A 425 7.11 -1.69 -21.01
C ILE A 425 7.57 -2.68 -19.94
N ARG A 426 8.82 -2.57 -19.50
CA ARG A 426 9.37 -3.40 -18.43
C ARG A 426 8.68 -3.13 -17.10
N ASP A 427 8.42 -1.86 -16.81
CA ASP A 427 7.81 -1.42 -15.55
C ASP A 427 6.33 -1.84 -15.43
N ILE A 428 5.57 -1.92 -16.54
CA ILE A 428 4.14 -2.32 -16.56
C ILE A 428 3.91 -3.69 -15.89
N SER A 429 4.80 -4.66 -16.13
CA SER A 429 4.65 -6.02 -15.56
C SER A 429 4.75 -6.04 -14.03
N GLU A 430 5.63 -5.23 -13.47
CA GLU A 430 5.77 -5.07 -12.02
C GLU A 430 4.55 -4.35 -11.43
N LYS A 431 4.11 -3.28 -12.06
CA LYS A 431 2.94 -2.48 -11.64
C LYS A 431 1.63 -3.28 -11.66
N TYR A 432 1.51 -4.25 -12.57
CA TYR A 432 0.35 -5.13 -12.63
C TYR A 432 0.19 -5.96 -11.33
N ASN A 433 1.29 -6.51 -10.78
CA ASN A 433 1.24 -7.27 -9.53
C ASN A 433 0.85 -6.39 -8.34
N ILE A 434 1.43 -5.19 -8.24
CA ILE A 434 1.08 -4.22 -7.19
C ILE A 434 -0.41 -3.91 -7.26
N MET A 435 -0.94 -3.70 -8.46
CA MET A 435 -2.35 -3.41 -8.66
C MET A 435 -3.26 -4.57 -8.25
N GLN A 436 -2.90 -5.82 -8.57
CA GLN A 436 -3.67 -6.98 -8.14
C GLN A 436 -3.72 -7.12 -6.62
N MET A 437 -2.58 -6.96 -5.94
CA MET A 437 -2.53 -7.00 -4.48
C MET A 437 -3.38 -5.89 -3.85
N ALA A 438 -3.29 -4.68 -4.37
CA ALA A 438 -4.06 -3.56 -3.90
C ALA A 438 -5.57 -3.74 -4.14
N MET A 439 -5.97 -4.31 -5.29
CA MET A 439 -7.38 -4.59 -5.59
C MET A 439 -7.97 -5.61 -4.60
N ALA A 440 -7.23 -6.68 -4.28
CA ALA A 440 -7.65 -7.64 -3.27
C ALA A 440 -7.75 -7.00 -1.87
N SER A 441 -6.78 -6.17 -1.50
CA SER A 441 -6.80 -5.41 -0.23
C SER A 441 -7.96 -4.41 -0.18
N MET A 442 -8.27 -3.71 -1.28
CA MET A 442 -9.44 -2.84 -1.40
C MET A 442 -10.75 -3.60 -1.18
N GLU A 443 -10.89 -4.77 -1.80
CA GLU A 443 -12.09 -5.60 -1.65
C GLU A 443 -12.31 -5.95 -0.19
N ARG A 444 -11.29 -6.45 0.51
CA ARG A 444 -11.35 -6.79 1.94
C ARG A 444 -11.67 -5.60 2.83
N ILE A 445 -11.00 -4.44 2.59
CA ILE A 445 -11.24 -3.20 3.36
C ILE A 445 -12.68 -2.72 3.17
N PHE A 446 -13.16 -2.64 1.92
CA PHE A 446 -14.49 -2.12 1.66
C PHE A 446 -15.61 -3.09 2.04
N GLU A 447 -15.39 -4.41 1.90
CA GLU A 447 -16.31 -5.41 2.42
C GLU A 447 -16.47 -5.27 3.94
N PHE A 448 -15.35 -5.08 4.65
CA PHE A 448 -15.38 -4.82 6.07
C PHE A 448 -16.13 -3.51 6.42
N MET A 449 -15.87 -2.42 5.70
CA MET A 449 -16.56 -1.14 5.92
C MET A 449 -18.07 -1.23 5.68
N ASP A 450 -18.51 -2.14 4.82
CA ASP A 450 -19.93 -2.34 4.49
C ASP A 450 -20.68 -3.22 5.49
N LYS A 451 -19.96 -4.02 6.30
CA LYS A 451 -20.56 -4.86 7.33
C LYS A 451 -21.21 -4.00 8.42
N LYS A 452 -22.49 -4.22 8.65
CA LYS A 452 -23.31 -3.48 9.61
C LYS A 452 -23.74 -4.40 10.77
N GLU A 453 -22.80 -5.03 11.44
CA GLU A 453 -23.09 -5.76 12.67
C GLU A 453 -22.98 -4.81 13.87
N ILE A 454 -23.83 -3.78 13.90
CA ILE A 454 -23.87 -2.79 14.96
C ILE A 454 -25.11 -3.06 15.80
N LEU A 455 -24.96 -2.99 17.15
CA LEU A 455 -26.12 -3.04 18.04
C LEU A 455 -27.06 -1.88 17.70
N SER A 456 -28.34 -2.21 17.54
CA SER A 456 -29.37 -1.21 17.27
C SER A 456 -29.41 -0.22 18.42
N GLN A 457 -29.13 1.05 18.15
CA GLN A 457 -29.37 2.10 19.12
C GLN A 457 -30.82 2.56 19.01
N PRO A 458 -31.52 2.77 20.12
CA PRO A 458 -32.89 3.28 20.10
C PRO A 458 -32.91 4.70 19.54
N ALA A 459 -33.98 5.02 18.82
CA ALA A 459 -34.17 6.37 18.26
C ALA A 459 -34.27 7.46 19.35
N SER A 460 -34.72 7.09 20.55
CA SER A 460 -34.82 7.94 21.73
C SER A 460 -34.26 7.21 22.93
N PRO A 461 -32.92 7.22 23.15
CA PRO A 461 -32.30 6.48 24.24
C PRO A 461 -32.69 7.07 25.59
N ARG A 462 -33.01 6.17 26.52
CA ARG A 462 -33.31 6.53 27.92
C ARG A 462 -32.02 6.62 28.72
N ASN A 463 -31.93 7.67 29.55
CA ASN A 463 -30.80 7.97 30.41
C ASN A 463 -31.31 8.20 31.84
N PRO A 464 -31.67 7.16 32.58
CA PRO A 464 -32.17 7.35 33.92
C PRO A 464 -31.10 7.95 34.83
N SER A 465 -31.48 8.98 35.60
CA SER A 465 -30.58 9.67 36.53
C SER A 465 -30.37 8.89 37.85
N HIS A 466 -31.30 8.00 38.18
CA HIS A 466 -31.25 7.15 39.37
C HIS A 466 -31.44 5.69 38.97
N VAL A 467 -30.42 4.89 39.22
CA VAL A 467 -30.45 3.43 39.00
C VAL A 467 -30.42 2.74 40.37
N ARG A 468 -31.38 1.82 40.60
CA ARG A 468 -31.46 1.01 41.82
C ARG A 468 -30.81 -0.36 41.65
N GLY A 469 -30.76 -0.87 40.44
CA GLY A 469 -30.18 -2.16 40.07
C GLY A 469 -31.19 -3.31 40.14
N HIS A 470 -32.49 -3.07 39.90
CA HIS A 470 -33.52 -4.11 39.80
C HIS A 470 -33.45 -4.76 38.42
N LEU A 471 -32.96 -6.01 38.32
CA LEU A 471 -32.80 -6.75 37.07
C LEU A 471 -33.88 -7.83 36.92
N VAL A 472 -34.55 -7.84 35.77
CA VAL A 472 -35.56 -8.87 35.43
C VAL A 472 -35.25 -9.48 34.06
N PHE A 473 -35.15 -10.80 34.02
CA PHE A 473 -35.19 -11.61 32.80
C PHE A 473 -36.60 -12.12 32.61
N ASP A 474 -37.21 -11.80 31.47
CA ASP A 474 -38.58 -12.18 31.15
C ASP A 474 -38.61 -13.05 29.90
N HIS A 475 -38.79 -14.37 30.06
CA HIS A 475 -38.87 -15.38 28.99
C HIS A 475 -37.74 -15.34 27.94
N VAL A 476 -36.49 -15.11 28.43
CA VAL A 476 -35.33 -14.91 27.56
C VAL A 476 -34.88 -16.20 26.92
N SER A 477 -34.77 -16.18 25.59
CA SER A 477 -34.13 -17.23 24.78
C SER A 477 -33.08 -16.62 23.86
N PHE A 478 -31.94 -17.30 23.73
CA PHE A 478 -30.80 -16.77 22.98
C PHE A 478 -29.89 -17.87 22.43
N GLY A 479 -29.28 -17.63 21.25
CA GLY A 479 -28.21 -18.43 20.67
C GLY A 479 -27.18 -17.59 19.94
N TYR A 480 -25.89 -17.92 20.06
CA TYR A 480 -24.82 -17.31 19.27
C TYR A 480 -24.95 -17.65 17.77
N ASP A 481 -25.49 -18.85 17.49
CA ASP A 481 -25.86 -19.31 16.18
C ASP A 481 -27.40 -19.46 16.13
N PRO A 482 -28.07 -18.95 15.09
CA PRO A 482 -29.53 -19.09 14.93
C PRO A 482 -30.04 -20.53 15.03
N GLU A 483 -29.21 -21.53 14.68
CA GLU A 483 -29.59 -22.96 14.72
C GLU A 483 -29.35 -23.60 16.10
N LYS A 484 -28.51 -22.96 16.98
CA LYS A 484 -28.13 -23.55 18.27
C LYS A 484 -28.42 -22.58 19.42
N ARG A 485 -29.61 -22.74 20.01
CA ARG A 485 -29.96 -22.00 21.22
C ARG A 485 -29.14 -22.46 22.42
N VAL A 486 -28.67 -21.51 23.21
CA VAL A 486 -27.92 -21.70 24.45
C VAL A 486 -28.82 -21.47 25.67
N LEU A 487 -29.70 -20.46 25.61
CA LEU A 487 -30.70 -20.20 26.65
C LEU A 487 -32.09 -20.50 26.15
N HIS A 488 -32.89 -21.16 26.99
CA HIS A 488 -34.23 -21.65 26.67
C HIS A 488 -35.22 -21.17 27.72
N ASP A 489 -35.95 -20.08 27.41
CA ASP A 489 -37.06 -19.59 28.22
C ASP A 489 -36.63 -19.31 29.69
N VAL A 490 -35.57 -18.48 29.86
CA VAL A 490 -35.00 -18.16 31.17
C VAL A 490 -35.74 -16.97 31.73
N SER A 491 -36.31 -17.12 32.93
CA SER A 491 -36.99 -16.05 33.69
C SER A 491 -36.48 -16.03 35.12
N PHE A 492 -36.06 -14.87 35.60
CA PHE A 492 -35.67 -14.59 36.99
C PHE A 492 -35.66 -13.09 37.26
N GLU A 493 -35.64 -12.76 38.51
CA GLU A 493 -35.60 -11.40 39.04
C GLU A 493 -34.45 -11.29 40.02
N VAL A 494 -33.71 -10.17 40.03
CA VAL A 494 -32.73 -9.82 41.08
C VAL A 494 -33.14 -8.48 41.69
N LYS A 495 -33.40 -8.49 42.99
CA LYS A 495 -33.86 -7.31 43.70
C LYS A 495 -32.71 -6.33 43.96
N PRO A 496 -33.00 -5.03 44.11
CA PRO A 496 -31.98 -4.04 44.46
C PRO A 496 -31.22 -4.43 45.75
N GLY A 497 -29.88 -4.48 45.64
CA GLY A 497 -28.99 -4.85 46.76
C GLY A 497 -28.89 -6.35 47.04
N GLU A 498 -29.57 -7.21 46.27
CA GLU A 498 -29.50 -8.69 46.38
C GLU A 498 -28.24 -9.22 45.69
N THR A 499 -27.56 -10.16 46.34
CA THR A 499 -26.47 -10.94 45.76
C THR A 499 -26.99 -12.30 45.29
N VAL A 500 -26.97 -12.54 43.97
CA VAL A 500 -27.43 -13.79 43.37
C VAL A 500 -26.26 -14.54 42.75
N ALA A 501 -26.07 -15.79 43.15
CA ALA A 501 -25.05 -16.66 42.57
C ALA A 501 -25.65 -17.55 41.49
N ILE A 502 -25.04 -17.57 40.32
CA ILE A 502 -25.35 -18.49 39.21
C ILE A 502 -24.34 -19.63 39.20
N VAL A 503 -24.82 -20.86 39.38
CA VAL A 503 -24.00 -22.05 39.41
C VAL A 503 -24.47 -23.06 38.38
N GLY A 504 -23.58 -23.97 37.92
CA GLY A 504 -23.92 -24.99 36.94
C GLY A 504 -22.68 -25.52 36.21
N ALA A 505 -22.86 -26.60 35.47
CA ALA A 505 -21.78 -27.18 34.66
C ALA A 505 -21.28 -26.24 33.58
N THR A 506 -20.04 -26.49 33.08
CA THR A 506 -19.51 -25.79 31.91
C THR A 506 -20.47 -25.96 30.74
N GLY A 507 -20.77 -24.89 30.00
CA GLY A 507 -21.74 -24.92 28.89
C GLY A 507 -23.22 -24.84 29.31
N SER A 508 -23.54 -24.64 30.61
CA SER A 508 -24.94 -24.48 31.08
C SER A 508 -25.58 -23.12 30.70
N GLY A 509 -24.81 -22.14 30.18
CA GLY A 509 -25.31 -20.83 29.77
C GLY A 509 -25.01 -19.69 30.72
N LYS A 510 -24.21 -19.87 31.79
CA LYS A 510 -23.87 -18.85 32.78
C LYS A 510 -23.25 -17.58 32.17
N THR A 511 -22.15 -17.74 31.41
CA THR A 511 -21.47 -16.64 30.69
C THR A 511 -22.36 -15.96 29.66
N THR A 512 -23.33 -16.72 29.09
CA THR A 512 -24.32 -16.15 28.17
C THR A 512 -25.28 -15.20 28.87
N VAL A 513 -25.73 -15.53 30.09
CA VAL A 513 -26.55 -14.61 30.93
C VAL A 513 -25.78 -13.32 31.19
N VAL A 514 -24.51 -13.40 31.59
CA VAL A 514 -23.64 -12.24 31.80
C VAL A 514 -23.53 -11.38 30.53
N SER A 515 -23.26 -12.00 29.39
CA SER A 515 -23.11 -11.31 28.10
C SER A 515 -24.38 -10.57 27.67
N LEU A 516 -25.55 -11.09 28.03
CA LEU A 516 -26.84 -10.48 27.76
C LEU A 516 -27.15 -9.31 28.72
N VAL A 517 -26.81 -9.39 30.03
CA VAL A 517 -26.97 -8.30 30.98
C VAL A 517 -26.10 -7.10 30.59
N GLU A 518 -24.88 -7.38 30.09
CA GLU A 518 -23.99 -6.37 29.55
C GLU A 518 -24.44 -5.84 28.17
N ARG A 519 -25.52 -6.39 27.62
CA ARG A 519 -25.98 -6.07 26.26
C ARG A 519 -24.85 -6.13 25.22
N PHE A 520 -23.99 -7.15 25.32
CA PHE A 520 -23.07 -7.48 24.22
C PHE A 520 -23.83 -8.12 23.05
N TYR A 521 -24.98 -8.71 23.37
CA TYR A 521 -25.95 -9.28 22.46
C TYR A 521 -27.36 -8.91 22.89
N ASP A 522 -28.28 -8.77 21.96
CA ASP A 522 -29.72 -8.67 22.25
C ASP A 522 -30.35 -10.07 22.26
N PRO A 523 -31.33 -10.37 23.13
CA PRO A 523 -31.98 -11.66 23.17
C PRO A 523 -32.79 -11.94 21.88
N ASP A 524 -32.87 -13.22 21.46
CA ASP A 524 -33.69 -13.63 20.31
C ASP A 524 -35.18 -13.55 20.63
N ARG A 525 -35.56 -13.87 21.87
CA ARG A 525 -36.91 -13.78 22.41
C ARG A 525 -36.89 -13.33 23.87
N GLY A 526 -37.98 -12.70 24.32
CA GLY A 526 -38.10 -12.17 25.64
C GLY A 526 -37.48 -10.77 25.78
N SER A 527 -37.37 -10.32 27.03
CA SER A 527 -36.83 -9.01 27.38
C SER A 527 -35.95 -9.08 28.62
N ILE A 528 -34.98 -8.18 28.70
CA ILE A 528 -34.12 -7.97 29.87
C ILE A 528 -34.34 -6.54 30.32
N ILE A 529 -34.82 -6.41 31.51
CA ILE A 529 -35.33 -5.14 32.08
C ILE A 529 -34.44 -4.74 33.23
N LEU A 530 -33.92 -3.52 33.22
CA LEU A 530 -33.20 -2.91 34.35
C LEU A 530 -33.98 -1.70 34.82
N ASP A 531 -34.42 -1.72 36.11
CA ASP A 531 -35.27 -0.69 36.74
C ASP A 531 -36.53 -0.34 35.94
N GLY A 532 -37.18 -1.35 35.35
CA GLY A 532 -38.43 -1.21 34.58
C GLY A 532 -38.23 -0.73 33.14
N ILE A 533 -36.99 -0.62 32.65
CA ILE A 533 -36.66 -0.21 31.30
C ILE A 533 -35.93 -1.36 30.59
N ASP A 534 -36.39 -1.75 29.40
CA ASP A 534 -35.71 -2.75 28.60
C ASP A 534 -34.31 -2.27 28.22
N LEU A 535 -33.29 -3.14 28.31
CA LEU A 535 -31.91 -2.81 28.01
C LEU A 535 -31.72 -2.25 26.57
N ARG A 536 -32.62 -2.63 25.64
CA ARG A 536 -32.62 -2.15 24.25
C ARG A 536 -33.00 -0.67 24.14
N GLU A 537 -33.66 -0.11 25.16
CA GLU A 537 -34.06 1.31 25.21
C GLU A 537 -33.01 2.21 25.90
N TRP A 538 -32.04 1.62 26.59
CA TRP A 538 -30.95 2.39 27.22
C TRP A 538 -29.97 2.94 26.24
N SER A 539 -29.37 4.11 26.52
CA SER A 539 -28.14 4.50 25.84
C SER A 539 -26.98 3.59 26.30
N ASN A 540 -26.06 3.29 25.37
CA ASN A 540 -24.91 2.47 25.74
C ASN A 540 -24.07 3.07 26.87
N GLU A 541 -23.90 4.40 26.87
CA GLU A 541 -23.15 5.10 27.91
C GLU A 541 -23.79 4.97 29.28
N SER A 542 -25.11 5.24 29.40
CA SER A 542 -25.84 5.12 30.71
C SER A 542 -25.86 3.67 31.19
N LEU A 543 -26.04 2.71 30.32
CA LEU A 543 -26.00 1.29 30.68
C LEU A 543 -24.61 0.89 31.20
N ARG A 544 -23.53 1.26 30.53
CA ARG A 544 -22.14 0.96 30.92
C ARG A 544 -21.68 1.68 32.20
N ASN A 545 -22.34 2.76 32.55
CA ASN A 545 -22.13 3.41 33.85
C ASN A 545 -22.94 2.76 34.99
N ALA A 546 -24.10 2.16 34.67
CA ALA A 546 -24.97 1.52 35.64
C ALA A 546 -24.55 0.07 35.94
N VAL A 547 -24.03 -0.64 34.94
CA VAL A 547 -23.63 -2.07 34.99
C VAL A 547 -22.14 -2.18 34.80
N SER A 548 -21.48 -2.99 35.60
CA SER A 548 -20.04 -3.27 35.42
C SER A 548 -19.72 -4.75 35.59
N LEU A 549 -18.80 -5.23 34.74
CA LEU A 549 -18.38 -6.61 34.69
C LEU A 549 -16.91 -6.77 35.11
N CYS A 550 -16.66 -7.71 36.01
CA CYS A 550 -15.33 -8.26 36.27
C CYS A 550 -15.22 -9.59 35.55
N MET A 551 -14.39 -9.61 34.49
CA MET A 551 -14.20 -10.81 33.62
C MET A 551 -13.29 -11.83 34.30
N GLN A 552 -13.46 -13.09 33.90
CA GLN A 552 -12.63 -14.22 34.31
C GLN A 552 -11.17 -14.01 33.87
N ASP A 553 -10.96 -13.70 32.60
CA ASP A 553 -9.64 -13.40 32.05
C ASP A 553 -9.41 -11.89 32.08
N VAL A 554 -8.51 -11.48 32.97
CA VAL A 554 -8.19 -10.07 33.20
C VAL A 554 -7.24 -9.56 32.11
N PHE A 555 -7.71 -8.59 31.32
CA PHE A 555 -6.89 -7.89 30.35
C PHE A 555 -6.37 -6.56 30.92
N ILE A 556 -5.03 -6.40 30.95
CA ILE A 556 -4.33 -5.18 31.34
C ILE A 556 -3.73 -4.55 30.08
N PHE A 557 -4.04 -3.28 29.83
CA PHE A 557 -3.45 -2.50 28.76
C PHE A 557 -2.04 -2.04 29.14
N ALA A 558 -1.17 -1.92 28.15
CA ALA A 558 0.09 -1.20 28.33
C ALA A 558 -0.22 0.27 28.66
N GLY A 559 0.43 0.82 29.71
CA GLY A 559 0.18 2.15 30.22
C GLY A 559 0.23 2.17 31.75
N THR A 560 -0.18 3.27 32.36
CA THR A 560 -0.12 3.41 33.83
C THR A 560 -1.22 2.62 34.56
N VAL A 561 -1.02 2.36 35.84
CA VAL A 561 -2.08 1.82 36.74
C VAL A 561 -3.30 2.72 36.70
N TRP A 562 -3.10 4.04 36.71
CA TRP A 562 -4.17 5.03 36.60
C TRP A 562 -4.98 4.84 35.31
N GLU A 563 -4.30 4.77 34.14
CA GLU A 563 -4.97 4.59 32.87
C GLU A 563 -5.74 3.26 32.78
N ASN A 564 -5.22 2.21 33.40
CA ASN A 564 -5.88 0.92 33.49
C ASN A 564 -7.14 0.93 34.37
N ILE A 565 -7.18 1.72 35.41
CA ILE A 565 -8.39 1.86 36.28
C ILE A 565 -9.39 2.82 35.63
N SER A 566 -8.93 3.97 35.14
CA SER A 566 -9.81 5.01 34.60
C SER A 566 -10.31 4.70 33.18
N LEU A 567 -9.57 3.93 32.40
CA LEU A 567 -9.83 3.64 30.95
C LEU A 567 -10.11 4.92 30.14
N GLY A 568 -9.39 6.00 30.43
CA GLY A 568 -9.51 7.26 29.69
C GLY A 568 -10.79 8.06 30.00
N ARG A 569 -11.51 7.74 31.08
CA ARG A 569 -12.69 8.52 31.50
C ARG A 569 -12.24 9.85 32.08
N GLU A 570 -12.43 10.94 31.33
CA GLU A 570 -12.00 12.30 31.72
C GLU A 570 -12.70 12.83 33.01
N ASN A 571 -13.88 12.33 33.34
CA ASN A 571 -14.70 12.78 34.46
C ASN A 571 -14.37 12.07 35.78
N LEU A 572 -13.46 11.11 35.82
CA LEU A 572 -13.07 10.39 37.03
C LEU A 572 -12.10 11.22 37.87
N LYS A 573 -12.54 11.56 39.10
CA LYS A 573 -11.70 12.25 40.07
C LYS A 573 -10.67 11.28 40.67
N PRO A 574 -9.46 11.76 41.04
CA PRO A 574 -8.43 10.92 41.67
C PRO A 574 -8.92 10.21 42.94
N GLU A 575 -9.78 10.86 43.73
CA GLU A 575 -10.36 10.30 44.96
C GLU A 575 -11.30 9.12 44.65
N ALA A 576 -11.98 9.12 43.50
CA ALA A 576 -12.85 8.02 43.10
C ALA A 576 -12.01 6.77 42.71
N VAL A 577 -10.91 6.97 41.96
CA VAL A 577 -9.97 5.90 41.60
C VAL A 577 -9.33 5.31 42.86
N ARG A 578 -8.87 6.16 43.79
CA ARG A 578 -8.29 5.71 45.06
C ARG A 578 -9.29 4.92 45.88
N ARG A 579 -10.53 5.40 46.02
CA ARG A 579 -11.61 4.67 46.74
C ARG A 579 -11.94 3.34 46.07
N ALA A 580 -11.96 3.30 44.74
CA ALA A 580 -12.18 2.07 44.03
C ALA A 580 -11.04 1.04 44.26
N ALA A 581 -9.79 1.49 44.25
CA ALA A 581 -8.62 0.67 44.56
C ALA A 581 -8.62 0.19 46.04
N GLU A 582 -9.04 1.03 46.97
CA GLU A 582 -9.18 0.68 48.38
C GLU A 582 -10.28 -0.37 48.59
N THR A 583 -11.46 -0.16 48.02
CA THR A 583 -12.57 -1.12 48.11
C THR A 583 -12.21 -2.47 47.48
N ALA A 584 -11.48 -2.45 46.40
CA ALA A 584 -10.96 -3.65 45.70
C ALA A 584 -9.76 -4.30 46.41
N ASN A 585 -9.32 -3.81 47.57
CA ASN A 585 -8.08 -4.23 48.24
C ASN A 585 -6.81 -4.14 47.33
N ALA A 586 -6.82 -3.28 46.33
CA ALA A 586 -5.71 -3.08 45.42
C ALA A 586 -4.73 -2.00 45.90
N LEU A 587 -5.18 -1.06 46.74
CA LEU A 587 -4.41 0.14 47.11
C LEU A 587 -3.05 -0.22 47.74
N GLY A 588 -3.02 -1.24 48.62
CA GLY A 588 -1.79 -1.64 49.32
C GLY A 588 -0.67 -2.08 48.36
N PHE A 589 -0.97 -2.91 47.37
CA PHE A 589 0.04 -3.27 46.39
C PHE A 589 0.37 -2.14 45.41
N ILE A 590 -0.61 -1.29 45.05
CA ILE A 590 -0.37 -0.13 44.20
C ILE A 590 0.58 0.86 44.87
N GLU A 591 0.40 1.16 46.17
CA GLU A 591 1.28 2.05 46.93
C GLU A 591 2.68 1.43 47.16
N ALA A 592 2.80 0.12 47.09
CA ALA A 592 4.09 -0.57 47.14
C ALA A 592 4.88 -0.55 45.80
N LEU A 593 4.24 -0.16 44.70
CA LEU A 593 4.93 0.07 43.43
C LEU A 593 5.73 1.39 43.48
N GLU A 594 6.87 1.45 42.81
CA GLU A 594 7.78 2.60 42.84
C GLU A 594 7.11 3.94 42.51
N ASN A 595 6.19 3.96 41.54
CA ASN A 595 5.46 5.16 41.12
C ASN A 595 3.95 5.10 41.46
N GLY A 596 3.51 4.18 42.28
CA GLY A 596 2.12 4.04 42.71
C GLY A 596 1.14 3.97 41.54
N LEU A 597 0.15 4.85 41.49
CA LEU A 597 -0.84 4.92 40.41
C LEU A 597 -0.24 5.32 39.06
N GLN A 598 0.93 5.94 39.04
CA GLN A 598 1.64 6.34 37.80
C GLN A 598 2.63 5.27 37.32
N GLN A 599 2.70 4.13 38.00
CA GLN A 599 3.54 3.02 37.59
C GLN A 599 3.11 2.50 36.21
N GLU A 600 4.05 2.48 35.25
CA GLU A 600 3.84 1.88 33.94
C GLU A 600 3.79 0.35 34.00
N LEU A 601 2.79 -0.21 33.35
CA LEU A 601 2.58 -1.64 33.19
C LEU A 601 2.87 -2.03 31.73
N GLY A 602 3.64 -3.10 31.54
CA GLY A 602 3.87 -3.68 30.21
C GLY A 602 2.63 -4.38 29.63
N GLU A 603 2.77 -4.91 28.42
CA GLU A 603 1.70 -5.69 27.76
C GLU A 603 1.15 -6.78 28.70
N GLN A 604 -0.18 -6.88 28.76
CA GLN A 604 -0.93 -7.83 29.60
C GLN A 604 -0.56 -7.78 31.10
N GLY A 605 0.09 -6.73 31.58
CA GLY A 605 0.52 -6.60 32.97
C GLY A 605 1.48 -7.71 33.39
N ALA A 606 2.45 -8.05 32.52
CA ALA A 606 3.40 -9.17 32.74
C ALA A 606 4.21 -9.06 34.05
N THR A 607 4.35 -7.85 34.59
CA THR A 607 5.04 -7.58 35.86
C THR A 607 4.19 -7.83 37.10
N LEU A 608 2.86 -7.96 36.94
CA LEU A 608 1.92 -8.19 38.03
C LEU A 608 1.63 -9.67 38.23
N SER A 609 1.39 -10.08 39.51
CA SER A 609 0.88 -11.42 39.79
C SER A 609 -0.56 -11.59 39.27
N GLY A 610 -1.03 -12.83 39.14
CA GLY A 610 -2.41 -13.10 38.72
C GLY A 610 -3.45 -12.42 39.61
N GLY A 611 -3.26 -12.48 40.92
CA GLY A 611 -4.13 -11.83 41.89
C GLY A 611 -4.07 -10.31 41.83
N GLN A 612 -2.89 -9.71 41.65
CA GLN A 612 -2.76 -8.25 41.48
C GLN A 612 -3.50 -7.75 40.25
N ARG A 613 -3.42 -8.49 39.13
CA ARG A 613 -4.19 -8.18 37.89
C ARG A 613 -5.70 -8.23 38.20
N GLN A 614 -6.15 -9.22 38.97
CA GLN A 614 -7.57 -9.36 39.32
C GLN A 614 -8.05 -8.21 40.19
N LEU A 615 -7.30 -7.84 41.28
CA LEU A 615 -7.60 -6.68 42.12
C LEU A 615 -7.63 -5.37 41.33
N LEU A 616 -6.75 -5.23 40.31
CA LEU A 616 -6.76 -4.08 39.42
C LEU A 616 -8.02 -4.05 38.56
N SER A 617 -8.46 -5.21 38.05
CA SER A 617 -9.73 -5.34 37.33
C SER A 617 -10.94 -4.98 38.18
N PHE A 618 -10.96 -5.37 39.46
CA PHE A 618 -11.97 -4.97 40.41
C PHE A 618 -11.98 -3.45 40.63
N SER A 619 -10.80 -2.85 40.76
CA SER A 619 -10.68 -1.39 40.88
C SER A 619 -11.27 -0.68 39.65
N ARG A 620 -11.00 -1.20 38.45
CA ARG A 620 -11.56 -0.72 37.18
C ARG A 620 -13.10 -0.80 37.17
N ALA A 621 -13.64 -1.93 37.60
CA ALA A 621 -15.09 -2.14 37.63
C ALA A 621 -15.80 -1.19 38.63
N LEU A 622 -15.17 -0.86 39.76
CA LEU A 622 -15.71 0.01 40.78
C LEU A 622 -15.54 1.51 40.51
N ALA A 623 -14.64 1.88 39.60
CA ALA A 623 -14.29 3.27 39.35
C ALA A 623 -15.49 4.13 38.92
N SER A 624 -16.49 3.55 38.27
CA SER A 624 -17.75 4.19 37.84
C SER A 624 -18.86 4.14 38.90
N ASP A 625 -18.64 3.53 40.08
CA ASP A 625 -19.65 3.27 41.15
C ASP A 625 -20.94 2.62 40.59
N PRO A 626 -20.85 1.44 39.92
CA PRO A 626 -21.99 0.78 39.32
C PRO A 626 -23.02 0.34 40.36
N ARG A 627 -24.31 0.30 39.99
CA ARG A 627 -25.40 -0.20 40.82
C ARG A 627 -25.65 -1.70 40.62
N LEU A 628 -25.35 -2.22 39.47
CA LEU A 628 -25.36 -3.65 39.16
C LEU A 628 -23.92 -4.10 38.86
N LEU A 629 -23.41 -5.00 39.68
CA LEU A 629 -22.08 -5.58 39.54
C LEU A 629 -22.20 -7.04 39.10
N ILE A 630 -21.45 -7.39 38.10
CA ILE A 630 -21.34 -8.77 37.59
C ILE A 630 -19.93 -9.26 37.87
N LEU A 631 -19.84 -10.38 38.55
CA LEU A 631 -18.56 -11.03 38.85
C LEU A 631 -18.52 -12.39 38.15
N ASP A 632 -17.67 -12.53 37.12
CA ASP A 632 -17.36 -13.82 36.49
C ASP A 632 -16.07 -14.34 37.11
N GLU A 633 -16.22 -15.22 38.12
CA GLU A 633 -15.14 -15.63 39.01
C GLU A 633 -14.39 -16.82 38.45
N ALA A 634 -13.08 -16.66 38.15
CA ALA A 634 -12.14 -17.75 38.11
C ALA A 634 -10.83 -17.37 38.77
N THR A 635 -10.64 -17.87 39.99
CA THR A 635 -9.39 -17.73 40.73
C THR A 635 -8.55 -19.02 40.65
N SER A 636 -8.43 -19.63 39.46
CA SER A 636 -7.52 -20.75 39.27
C SER A 636 -6.07 -20.26 39.28
N SER A 637 -5.26 -20.78 40.21
CA SER A 637 -3.82 -20.53 40.34
C SER A 637 -3.38 -19.26 41.10
N VAL A 638 -4.08 -18.90 42.15
CA VAL A 638 -3.69 -17.81 43.08
C VAL A 638 -3.27 -18.39 44.42
N ASP A 639 -2.25 -17.80 45.05
CA ASP A 639 -1.80 -18.19 46.39
C ASP A 639 -2.87 -17.91 47.44
N PRO A 640 -2.87 -18.65 48.57
CA PRO A 640 -3.94 -18.54 49.60
C PRO A 640 -4.08 -17.15 50.23
N GLU A 641 -3.00 -16.38 50.34
CA GLU A 641 -3.04 -15.02 50.87
C GLU A 641 -3.75 -14.06 49.95
N THR A 642 -3.37 -14.07 48.69
CA THR A 642 -4.00 -13.29 47.62
C THR A 642 -5.46 -13.69 47.42
N GLU A 643 -5.79 -14.98 47.59
CA GLU A 643 -7.16 -15.46 47.53
C GLU A 643 -8.03 -14.82 48.64
N ARG A 644 -7.53 -14.72 49.88
CA ARG A 644 -8.24 -14.03 50.95
C ARG A 644 -8.47 -12.55 50.64
N LEU A 645 -7.51 -11.87 50.06
CA LEU A 645 -7.65 -10.49 49.60
C LEU A 645 -8.76 -10.34 48.57
N ILE A 646 -8.79 -11.25 47.59
CA ILE A 646 -9.83 -11.28 46.56
C ILE A 646 -11.21 -11.54 47.15
N GLN A 647 -11.37 -12.53 48.03
CA GLN A 647 -12.66 -12.83 48.71
C GLN A 647 -13.13 -11.65 49.54
N THR A 648 -12.23 -11.02 50.31
CA THR A 648 -12.56 -9.82 51.05
C THR A 648 -12.96 -8.65 50.14
N ALA A 649 -12.31 -8.51 48.98
CA ALA A 649 -12.68 -7.51 47.99
C ALA A 649 -14.08 -7.79 47.44
N ILE A 650 -14.41 -9.02 47.04
CA ILE A 650 -15.73 -9.43 46.55
C ILE A 650 -16.82 -9.06 47.58
N SER A 651 -16.65 -9.44 48.85
CA SER A 651 -17.62 -9.11 49.89
C SER A 651 -17.82 -7.61 50.09
N LYS A 652 -16.74 -6.81 50.08
CA LYS A 652 -16.80 -5.35 50.12
C LYS A 652 -17.50 -4.74 48.91
N MET A 653 -17.24 -5.29 47.72
CA MET A 653 -17.80 -4.82 46.45
C MET A 653 -19.30 -5.09 46.37
N ALA A 654 -19.75 -6.26 46.81
CA ALA A 654 -21.15 -6.67 46.82
C ALA A 654 -21.99 -5.83 47.79
N HIS A 655 -21.38 -5.34 48.87
CA HIS A 655 -22.12 -4.59 49.92
C HIS A 655 -22.80 -3.34 49.34
N LYS A 656 -24.12 -3.22 49.52
CA LYS A 656 -24.99 -2.13 49.02
C LYS A 656 -25.13 -2.05 47.49
N ARG A 657 -24.75 -3.09 46.76
CA ARG A 657 -24.94 -3.16 45.31
C ARG A 657 -25.72 -4.42 44.95
N THR A 658 -26.49 -4.32 43.87
CA THR A 658 -27.05 -5.54 43.26
C THR A 658 -25.90 -6.30 42.63
N THR A 659 -25.74 -7.58 42.96
CA THR A 659 -24.59 -8.35 42.51
C THR A 659 -25.01 -9.67 41.87
N LEU A 660 -24.54 -9.95 40.67
CA LEU A 660 -24.71 -11.22 39.98
C LEU A 660 -23.34 -11.92 39.92
N VAL A 661 -23.22 -13.07 40.58
CA VAL A 661 -21.95 -13.80 40.66
C VAL A 661 -22.04 -15.10 39.90
N VAL A 662 -21.20 -15.28 38.88
CA VAL A 662 -20.98 -16.59 38.26
C VAL A 662 -19.91 -17.31 39.06
N ALA A 663 -20.36 -18.16 39.96
CA ALA A 663 -19.46 -18.75 40.93
C ALA A 663 -18.96 -20.13 40.52
N HIS A 664 -17.67 -20.33 40.69
CA HIS A 664 -16.96 -21.60 40.53
C HIS A 664 -16.41 -22.13 41.88
N ARG A 665 -16.62 -21.38 42.98
CA ARG A 665 -16.16 -21.75 44.32
C ARG A 665 -17.32 -21.77 45.34
N LEU A 666 -17.26 -22.74 46.23
CA LEU A 666 -18.28 -22.95 47.25
C LEU A 666 -18.38 -21.79 48.21
N SER A 667 -17.24 -21.14 48.59
CA SER A 667 -17.20 -19.98 49.50
C SER A 667 -18.10 -18.83 49.01
N THR A 668 -17.90 -18.43 47.75
CA THR A 668 -18.68 -17.33 47.14
C THR A 668 -20.16 -17.66 46.98
N VAL A 669 -20.48 -18.93 46.73
CA VAL A 669 -21.89 -19.39 46.60
C VAL A 669 -22.60 -19.38 47.91
N ARG A 670 -21.94 -19.76 49.02
CA ARG A 670 -22.54 -19.82 50.35
C ARG A 670 -22.98 -18.46 50.88
N ASP A 671 -22.21 -17.43 50.56
CA ASP A 671 -22.43 -16.07 51.02
C ASP A 671 -23.49 -15.31 50.19
N ALA A 672 -24.02 -15.91 49.13
CA ALA A 672 -25.05 -15.29 48.31
C ALA A 672 -26.44 -15.40 48.94
N ASP A 673 -27.24 -14.30 48.84
CA ASP A 673 -28.61 -14.28 49.33
C ASP A 673 -29.49 -15.32 48.64
N ARG A 674 -29.22 -15.60 47.38
CA ARG A 674 -29.94 -16.60 46.59
C ARG A 674 -29.02 -17.25 45.54
N ILE A 675 -29.25 -18.51 45.30
CA ILE A 675 -28.50 -19.32 44.33
C ILE A 675 -29.44 -19.78 43.24
N MET A 676 -29.01 -19.64 41.99
CA MET A 676 -29.69 -20.17 40.80
C MET A 676 -28.84 -21.25 40.14
N VAL A 677 -29.41 -22.43 39.97
CA VAL A 677 -28.76 -23.58 39.35
C VAL A 677 -29.16 -23.67 37.87
N MET A 678 -28.20 -23.43 36.99
CA MET A 678 -28.39 -23.54 35.56
C MET A 678 -27.97 -24.92 35.03
N HIS A 679 -28.85 -25.51 34.22
CA HIS A 679 -28.56 -26.78 33.52
C HIS A 679 -29.18 -26.78 32.14
N HIS A 680 -28.38 -27.04 31.09
CA HIS A 680 -28.79 -27.02 29.69
C HIS A 680 -29.62 -25.77 29.31
N GLY A 681 -29.11 -24.59 29.65
CA GLY A 681 -29.73 -23.30 29.29
C GLY A 681 -31.05 -22.98 30.00
N ARG A 682 -31.37 -23.66 31.08
CA ARG A 682 -32.57 -23.39 31.92
C ARG A 682 -32.20 -23.27 33.38
N ILE A 683 -32.94 -22.49 34.16
CA ILE A 683 -32.89 -22.50 35.60
C ILE A 683 -33.68 -23.70 36.10
N ARG A 684 -33.05 -24.57 36.88
CA ARG A 684 -33.64 -25.79 37.41
C ARG A 684 -33.99 -25.74 38.87
N GLU A 685 -33.14 -25.05 39.65
CA GLU A 685 -33.32 -24.89 41.07
C GLU A 685 -32.98 -23.46 41.46
N GLN A 686 -33.64 -22.91 42.45
CA GLN A 686 -33.34 -21.62 43.05
C GLN A 686 -33.73 -21.61 44.50
N GLY A 687 -32.92 -20.99 45.35
CA GLY A 687 -33.13 -20.88 46.81
C GLY A 687 -31.85 -20.48 47.53
N THR A 688 -31.88 -20.49 48.85
CA THR A 688 -30.71 -20.32 49.69
C THR A 688 -29.83 -21.58 49.70
N HIS A 689 -28.62 -21.47 50.20
CA HIS A 689 -27.72 -22.62 50.35
C HIS A 689 -28.35 -23.74 51.13
N GLU A 690 -29.03 -23.45 52.25
CA GLU A 690 -29.62 -24.40 53.15
C GLU A 690 -30.82 -25.09 52.47
N GLU A 691 -31.69 -24.35 51.81
CA GLU A 691 -32.87 -24.88 51.09
C GLU A 691 -32.45 -25.85 49.98
N LEU A 692 -31.43 -25.45 49.15
CA LEU A 692 -30.95 -26.25 48.05
C LEU A 692 -30.18 -27.50 48.49
N MET A 693 -29.48 -27.45 49.61
CA MET A 693 -28.82 -28.59 50.23
C MET A 693 -29.87 -29.59 50.75
N ALA A 694 -30.96 -29.12 51.34
CA ALA A 694 -32.06 -29.97 51.85
C ALA A 694 -32.87 -30.64 50.75
N MET A 695 -32.91 -30.05 49.50
CA MET A 695 -33.58 -30.64 48.32
C MET A 695 -32.83 -31.85 47.73
N GLU A 696 -31.56 -32.07 48.13
CA GLU A 696 -30.64 -33.09 47.54
C GLU A 696 -30.62 -33.15 46.01
N GLY A 697 -30.85 -32.02 45.33
CA GLY A 697 -30.98 -31.89 43.90
C GLY A 697 -29.65 -31.76 43.14
N LEU A 698 -29.67 -30.95 42.09
CA LEU A 698 -28.49 -30.67 41.27
C LEU A 698 -27.44 -29.87 42.05
N TYR A 699 -27.89 -28.90 42.87
CA TYR A 699 -27.04 -28.11 43.76
C TYR A 699 -26.26 -28.97 44.73
N TYR A 700 -26.93 -29.87 45.43
CA TYR A 700 -26.31 -30.79 46.39
C TYR A 700 -25.20 -31.64 45.69
N LYS A 701 -25.50 -32.15 44.48
CA LYS A 701 -24.51 -32.91 43.73
C LYS A 701 -23.30 -32.10 43.34
N LEU A 702 -23.49 -30.82 42.95
CA LEU A 702 -22.43 -29.89 42.62
C LEU A 702 -21.56 -29.60 43.87
N THR A 703 -22.17 -29.27 45.00
CA THR A 703 -21.49 -28.97 46.25
C THR A 703 -20.64 -30.12 46.73
N ARG A 704 -21.17 -31.35 46.72
CA ARG A 704 -20.45 -32.58 47.11
C ARG A 704 -19.23 -32.85 46.21
N ARG A 705 -19.28 -32.46 44.94
CA ARG A 705 -18.14 -32.59 44.04
C ARG A 705 -17.08 -31.52 44.35
N TRP A 706 -17.46 -30.29 44.59
CA TRP A 706 -16.52 -29.23 44.99
C TRP A 706 -15.79 -29.59 46.33
N GLU A 707 -16.50 -30.13 47.30
CA GLU A 707 -15.90 -30.62 48.55
C GLU A 707 -14.88 -31.75 48.30
N ARG A 708 -15.09 -32.58 47.28
CA ARG A 708 -14.16 -33.66 46.92
C ARG A 708 -13.02 -33.22 45.99
N GLY A 709 -12.93 -31.97 45.63
CA GLY A 709 -11.91 -31.43 44.73
C GLY A 709 -12.04 -31.89 43.28
N VAL A 710 -13.22 -32.36 42.84
CA VAL A 710 -13.47 -32.81 41.48
C VAL A 710 -14.24 -31.73 40.73
N GLU A 711 -13.57 -31.00 39.87
CA GLU A 711 -14.22 -30.02 39.00
C GLU A 711 -14.94 -30.73 37.83
N GLY A 712 -16.19 -30.34 37.60
CA GLY A 712 -16.97 -30.67 36.39
C GLY A 712 -18.00 -31.78 36.54
N ILE A 713 -19.25 -31.48 36.10
CA ILE A 713 -20.25 -32.46 35.72
C ILE A 713 -20.16 -32.63 34.20
N ASN A 714 -19.85 -33.82 33.69
CA ASN A 714 -20.10 -34.19 32.28
C ASN A 714 -21.58 -34.42 32.05
#